data_1e920e787ec4117b5e2d8f868002eee9
#
_entry.id   1e920e787ec4117b5e2d8f868002eee9
#
_cell.length_a   1.000
_cell.length_b   1.000
_cell.length_c   1.000
_cell.angle_alpha   90.00
_cell.angle_beta   90.00
_cell.angle_gamma   90.00
#
_symmetry.space_group_name_H-M   'P 1'
#
loop_
_entity.id
_entity.type
_entity.pdbx_description
1 polymer ?
#
loop_
_entity_poly.entity_id
_entity_poly.type
_entity_poly.pdbx_seq_one_letter_code
_entity_poly.pdbx_strand_id
1 'polypeptide(L)'
;MTGRLANANKAYESGNYIAALTLLSSMIDDGADSEVLTLLGLTFEKLGLEKDALDMFARAVDLDPTPEVLKRAAVSAVAVGDDDRALLFGMRLFVLQPENPEVAALVASTFLRKGDTKSAHLVRTALVDSNDPAHIHLAAKLYNGEDRDPAALTAFRKLADLDTKNPYAQASYMAVAREFCDYEALAELESRWEKATWDTATSTPLLLKGETSFANLLHCDNERLNRLAANGSPARNRSKPAFPARPRMSRKRGTQPLRIGYLSSDFWSGHATMRLLQTVLTLHDRDRFDITLYCHTSEEYLKAETTDRSLWGRIVPIHAMTDAEAARKIRADGIDILVDLKGSTADTRYAILNENVAPVQVSWLGFPGSNIGIDCDYVIGDPIVTPRASARFYHEQICRLPETYQPNDPLHRALPAATPRAELGLPEDRFVFAAFNATRKMTIETIDIWSEILRQVPDGLLWVLVDGDLARENFLRGMKDRGVAEAQIVFAAKARNHDHLARLQAADLGLDTFTYNGHTTTSDQLWVGLPVITIRGKNFASRVSESLLTAIGLPDLVLPNRQAFVARAIDLARNGGEVSSLKRRLVENRDLYPLFDAERFCRHLEAAYEKMAQRAGSRLPPASFDVPALPERTRPFR
;
A
#
# COMPACT_ATOMS: atom_id res chain seq x y z
N MET A 1 62.09 -15.17 10.26
CA MET A 1 60.72 -15.21 9.78
C MET A 1 60.60 -15.03 8.25
N THR A 2 61.17 -14.02 7.61
CA THR A 2 61.03 -13.72 6.19
C THR A 2 61.33 -14.87 5.22
N GLY A 3 62.39 -15.68 5.45
CA GLY A 3 62.72 -16.79 4.53
C GLY A 3 61.77 -18.00 4.60
N ARG A 4 61.23 -18.30 5.80
CA ARG A 4 60.25 -19.40 5.96
C ARG A 4 58.90 -19.07 5.36
N LEU A 5 58.41 -17.83 5.55
CA LEU A 5 57.18 -17.35 4.98
C LEU A 5 57.26 -17.33 3.45
N ALA A 6 58.37 -16.88 2.87
CA ALA A 6 58.59 -16.93 1.42
C ALA A 6 58.52 -18.36 0.86
N ASN A 7 59.06 -19.34 1.58
CA ASN A 7 58.98 -20.75 1.18
C ASN A 7 57.57 -21.32 1.32
N ALA A 8 56.82 -20.92 2.35
CA ALA A 8 55.43 -21.31 2.52
C ALA A 8 54.53 -20.72 1.41
N ASN A 9 54.72 -19.45 1.06
CA ASN A 9 54.05 -18.79 -0.07
C ASN A 9 54.34 -19.53 -1.39
N LYS A 10 55.59 -19.85 -1.67
CA LYS A 10 55.96 -20.61 -2.87
C LYS A 10 55.31 -22.00 -2.91
N ALA A 11 55.22 -22.69 -1.77
CA ALA A 11 54.52 -23.97 -1.66
C ALA A 11 53.00 -23.79 -1.93
N TYR A 12 52.40 -22.76 -1.38
CA TYR A 12 50.97 -22.44 -1.62
C TYR A 12 50.70 -22.12 -3.10
N GLU A 13 51.51 -21.25 -3.71
CA GLU A 13 51.36 -20.87 -5.13
C GLU A 13 51.58 -22.05 -6.08
N SER A 14 52.43 -23.01 -5.74
CA SER A 14 52.66 -24.25 -6.50
C SER A 14 51.57 -25.32 -6.30
N GLY A 15 50.52 -25.04 -5.46
CA GLY A 15 49.46 -25.99 -5.15
C GLY A 15 49.83 -27.06 -4.13
N ASN A 16 51.04 -26.99 -3.54
CA ASN A 16 51.47 -27.95 -2.51
C ASN A 16 51.00 -27.48 -1.12
N TYR A 17 49.68 -27.56 -0.88
CA TYR A 17 49.05 -27.05 0.34
C TYR A 17 49.48 -27.81 1.61
N ILE A 18 49.84 -29.09 1.50
CA ILE A 18 50.36 -29.87 2.66
C ILE A 18 51.74 -29.36 3.09
N ALA A 19 52.64 -29.08 2.14
CA ALA A 19 53.94 -28.49 2.46
C ALA A 19 53.80 -27.07 3.01
N ALA A 20 52.88 -26.25 2.43
CA ALA A 20 52.59 -24.93 2.97
C ALA A 20 52.07 -25.01 4.40
N LEU A 21 51.12 -25.92 4.68
CA LEU A 21 50.58 -26.16 6.04
C LEU A 21 51.66 -26.52 7.02
N THR A 22 52.56 -27.47 6.66
CA THR A 22 53.65 -27.91 7.53
C THR A 22 54.60 -26.77 7.91
N LEU A 23 54.94 -25.93 6.91
CA LEU A 23 55.82 -24.78 7.14
C LEU A 23 55.15 -23.71 8.00
N LEU A 24 53.88 -23.39 7.74
CA LEU A 24 53.13 -22.37 8.48
C LEU A 24 52.81 -22.81 9.90
N SER A 25 52.45 -24.08 10.12
CA SER A 25 52.17 -24.60 11.46
C SER A 25 53.40 -24.48 12.38
N SER A 26 54.60 -24.68 11.84
CA SER A 26 55.84 -24.51 12.61
C SER A 26 56.12 -23.05 13.02
N MET A 27 55.48 -22.08 12.38
CA MET A 27 55.64 -20.65 12.67
C MET A 27 54.65 -20.14 13.72
N ILE A 28 53.57 -20.89 14.01
CA ILE A 28 52.59 -20.51 15.04
C ILE A 28 53.23 -20.46 16.42
N ASP A 29 54.05 -21.44 16.77
CA ASP A 29 54.70 -21.56 18.06
C ASP A 29 55.77 -20.46 18.28
N ASP A 30 56.30 -19.90 17.19
CA ASP A 30 57.31 -18.82 17.20
C ASP A 30 56.65 -17.41 17.28
N GLY A 31 55.31 -17.31 17.40
CA GLY A 31 54.57 -16.03 17.44
C GLY A 31 54.21 -15.55 16.05
N ALA A 32 53.19 -16.16 15.42
CA ALA A 32 52.72 -15.82 14.08
C ALA A 32 52.16 -14.39 14.03
N ASP A 33 52.52 -13.65 12.98
CA ASP A 33 51.94 -12.37 12.63
C ASP A 33 50.66 -12.55 11.78
N SER A 34 49.97 -11.46 11.46
CA SER A 34 48.73 -11.48 10.67
C SER A 34 48.91 -12.07 9.26
N GLU A 35 50.09 -11.89 8.64
CA GLU A 35 50.39 -12.41 7.30
C GLU A 35 50.51 -13.96 7.32
N VAL A 36 51.22 -14.51 8.30
CA VAL A 36 51.34 -15.98 8.50
C VAL A 36 49.96 -16.59 8.75
N LEU A 37 49.17 -16.00 9.64
CA LEU A 37 47.82 -16.51 9.95
C LEU A 37 46.89 -16.41 8.73
N THR A 38 46.95 -15.34 7.95
CA THR A 38 46.19 -15.18 6.72
C THR A 38 46.53 -16.25 5.70
N LEU A 39 47.82 -16.50 5.44
CA LEU A 39 48.25 -17.54 4.52
C LEU A 39 47.89 -18.96 5.00
N LEU A 40 47.91 -19.17 6.31
CA LEU A 40 47.48 -20.45 6.92
C LEU A 40 45.97 -20.65 6.73
N GLY A 41 45.15 -19.59 6.95
CA GLY A 41 43.71 -19.61 6.66
C GLY A 41 43.42 -19.95 5.21
N LEU A 42 44.11 -19.29 4.27
CA LEU A 42 44.01 -19.59 2.83
C LEU A 42 44.40 -21.04 2.51
N THR A 43 45.41 -21.57 3.19
CA THR A 43 45.84 -22.95 3.02
C THR A 43 44.78 -23.93 3.51
N PHE A 44 44.16 -23.66 4.67
CA PHE A 44 43.04 -24.44 5.19
C PHE A 44 41.82 -24.41 4.23
N GLU A 45 41.46 -23.24 3.66
CA GLU A 45 40.39 -23.15 2.64
C GLU A 45 40.68 -24.09 1.44
N LYS A 46 41.91 -24.09 0.93
CA LYS A 46 42.32 -24.98 -0.19
C LYS A 46 42.29 -26.46 0.17
N LEU A 47 42.42 -26.81 1.45
CA LEU A 47 42.33 -28.17 1.96
C LEU A 47 40.87 -28.56 2.36
N GLY A 48 39.88 -27.66 2.23
CA GLY A 48 38.51 -27.92 2.64
C GLY A 48 38.27 -27.88 4.15
N LEU A 49 39.17 -27.27 4.90
CA LEU A 49 39.14 -27.14 6.37
C LEU A 49 38.59 -25.75 6.75
N GLU A 50 37.32 -25.50 6.40
CA GLU A 50 36.71 -24.18 6.44
C GLU A 50 36.63 -23.57 7.84
N LYS A 51 36.38 -24.40 8.89
CA LYS A 51 36.34 -23.92 10.28
C LYS A 51 37.71 -23.48 10.78
N ASP A 52 38.73 -24.27 10.45
CA ASP A 52 40.11 -23.95 10.83
C ASP A 52 40.58 -22.69 10.09
N ALA A 53 40.18 -22.52 8.83
CA ALA A 53 40.43 -21.31 8.06
C ALA A 53 39.84 -20.07 8.73
N LEU A 54 38.55 -20.12 9.13
CA LEU A 54 37.87 -19.03 9.83
C LEU A 54 38.59 -18.66 11.14
N ASP A 55 39.04 -19.66 11.92
CA ASP A 55 39.75 -19.41 13.18
C ASP A 55 41.10 -18.71 12.94
N MET A 56 41.81 -19.05 11.85
CA MET A 56 43.05 -18.35 11.49
C MET A 56 42.78 -16.93 11.01
N PHE A 57 41.77 -16.70 10.18
CA PHE A 57 41.40 -15.35 9.76
C PHE A 57 40.93 -14.51 10.95
N ALA A 58 40.16 -15.06 11.88
CA ALA A 58 39.75 -14.36 13.09
C ALA A 58 40.94 -13.88 13.92
N ARG A 59 41.91 -14.78 14.14
CA ARG A 59 43.17 -14.43 14.84
C ARG A 59 43.99 -13.39 14.07
N ALA A 60 44.01 -13.45 12.73
CA ALA A 60 44.70 -12.47 11.90
C ALA A 60 44.03 -11.08 12.04
N VAL A 61 42.68 -11.01 12.09
CA VAL A 61 41.92 -9.77 12.35
C VAL A 61 42.24 -9.17 13.71
N ASP A 62 42.46 -10.01 14.76
CA ASP A 62 42.80 -9.53 16.09
C ASP A 62 44.19 -8.87 16.13
N LEU A 63 45.11 -9.31 15.27
CA LEU A 63 46.46 -8.76 15.15
C LEU A 63 46.51 -7.51 14.24
N ASP A 64 45.87 -7.58 13.07
CA ASP A 64 45.87 -6.50 12.07
C ASP A 64 44.57 -6.50 11.23
N PRO A 65 43.57 -5.70 11.60
CA PRO A 65 42.26 -5.68 10.97
C PRO A 65 42.22 -4.93 9.63
N THR A 66 43.08 -5.29 8.69
CA THR A 66 43.05 -4.71 7.35
C THR A 66 41.77 -5.06 6.59
N PRO A 67 41.33 -4.26 5.61
CA PRO A 67 40.15 -4.58 4.80
C PRO A 67 40.21 -5.97 4.14
N GLU A 68 41.38 -6.40 3.68
CA GLU A 68 41.56 -7.71 3.05
C GLU A 68 41.35 -8.85 4.05
N VAL A 69 41.95 -8.77 5.24
CA VAL A 69 41.82 -9.78 6.29
C VAL A 69 40.37 -9.84 6.81
N LEU A 70 39.73 -8.68 7.02
CA LEU A 70 38.33 -8.61 7.41
C LEU A 70 37.40 -9.23 6.36
N LYS A 71 37.65 -8.98 5.06
CA LYS A 71 36.89 -9.58 3.96
C LYS A 71 36.98 -11.10 3.99
N ARG A 72 38.18 -11.64 4.15
CA ARG A 72 38.40 -13.09 4.23
C ARG A 72 37.71 -13.71 5.44
N ALA A 73 37.86 -13.12 6.60
CA ALA A 73 37.18 -13.59 7.81
C ALA A 73 35.66 -13.58 7.66
N ALA A 74 35.08 -12.51 7.08
CA ALA A 74 33.66 -12.41 6.88
C ALA A 74 33.13 -13.44 5.85
N VAL A 75 33.83 -13.62 4.73
CA VAL A 75 33.46 -14.61 3.70
C VAL A 75 33.57 -16.03 4.23
N SER A 76 34.66 -16.34 4.93
CA SER A 76 34.87 -17.67 5.56
C SER A 76 33.80 -17.97 6.62
N ALA A 77 33.40 -16.96 7.42
CA ALA A 77 32.31 -17.09 8.38
C ALA A 77 30.96 -17.40 7.70
N VAL A 78 30.68 -16.76 6.56
CA VAL A 78 29.48 -17.08 5.74
C VAL A 78 29.55 -18.53 5.23
N ALA A 79 30.71 -18.99 4.77
CA ALA A 79 30.88 -20.34 4.24
C ALA A 79 30.59 -21.43 5.27
N VAL A 80 30.98 -21.21 6.52
CA VAL A 80 30.70 -22.16 7.62
C VAL A 80 29.35 -21.97 8.30
N GLY A 81 28.58 -20.96 7.89
CA GLY A 81 27.26 -20.66 8.47
C GLY A 81 27.30 -19.95 9.83
N ASP A 82 28.44 -19.33 10.17
CA ASP A 82 28.59 -18.53 11.39
C ASP A 82 28.19 -17.08 11.14
N ASP A 83 26.87 -16.84 11.16
CA ASP A 83 26.32 -15.53 10.87
C ASP A 83 26.74 -14.44 11.88
N ASP A 84 27.06 -14.82 13.14
CA ASP A 84 27.50 -13.85 14.15
C ASP A 84 28.90 -13.32 13.82
N ARG A 85 29.84 -14.20 13.50
CA ARG A 85 31.18 -13.79 13.06
C ARG A 85 31.15 -13.11 11.70
N ALA A 86 30.29 -13.56 10.78
CA ALA A 86 30.11 -12.91 9.48
C ALA A 86 29.67 -11.45 9.64
N LEU A 87 28.73 -11.14 10.54
CA LEU A 87 28.31 -9.78 10.86
C LEU A 87 29.40 -9.01 11.60
N LEU A 88 30.09 -9.63 12.54
CA LEU A 88 31.19 -8.97 13.30
C LEU A 88 32.26 -8.43 12.35
N PHE A 89 32.74 -9.25 11.42
CA PHE A 89 33.79 -8.86 10.49
C PHE A 89 33.25 -8.03 9.33
N GLY A 90 32.07 -8.40 8.81
CA GLY A 90 31.42 -7.69 7.71
C GLY A 90 31.05 -6.25 8.05
N MET A 91 30.51 -5.98 9.25
CA MET A 91 30.19 -4.62 9.69
C MET A 91 31.45 -3.78 9.93
N ARG A 92 32.52 -4.37 10.50
CA ARG A 92 33.82 -3.68 10.62
C ARG A 92 34.38 -3.31 9.25
N LEU A 93 34.26 -4.21 8.28
CA LEU A 93 34.68 -3.96 6.90
C LEU A 93 33.81 -2.90 6.24
N PHE A 94 32.48 -2.94 6.45
CA PHE A 94 31.55 -1.95 5.91
C PHE A 94 31.82 -0.53 6.42
N VAL A 95 32.20 -0.38 7.69
CA VAL A 95 32.63 0.93 8.24
C VAL A 95 33.86 1.49 7.51
N LEU A 96 34.78 0.62 7.07
CA LEU A 96 35.97 1.02 6.31
C LEU A 96 35.68 1.25 4.82
N GLN A 97 34.65 0.60 4.28
CA GLN A 97 34.27 0.64 2.87
C GLN A 97 32.74 0.78 2.69
N PRO A 98 32.13 1.88 3.15
CA PRO A 98 30.67 2.01 3.21
C PRO A 98 29.96 2.04 1.84
N GLU A 99 30.70 2.36 0.78
CA GLU A 99 30.17 2.39 -0.59
C GLU A 99 30.45 1.09 -1.39
N ASN A 100 31.05 0.09 -0.76
CA ASN A 100 31.39 -1.17 -1.43
C ASN A 100 30.17 -2.10 -1.50
N PRO A 101 29.58 -2.34 -2.69
CA PRO A 101 28.35 -3.13 -2.81
C PRO A 101 28.55 -4.63 -2.47
N GLU A 102 29.74 -5.21 -2.67
CA GLU A 102 30.02 -6.60 -2.29
C GLU A 102 29.94 -6.76 -0.76
N VAL A 103 30.52 -5.81 -0.03
CA VAL A 103 30.49 -5.79 1.43
C VAL A 103 29.06 -5.58 1.95
N ALA A 104 28.36 -4.61 1.35
CA ALA A 104 26.96 -4.36 1.68
C ALA A 104 26.08 -5.60 1.41
N ALA A 105 26.30 -6.31 0.31
CA ALA A 105 25.56 -7.52 -0.04
C ALA A 105 25.80 -8.66 0.95
N LEU A 106 27.05 -8.85 1.36
CA LEU A 106 27.41 -9.85 2.39
C LEU A 106 26.68 -9.55 3.71
N VAL A 107 26.77 -8.31 4.19
CA VAL A 107 26.18 -7.88 5.45
C VAL A 107 24.65 -7.95 5.39
N ALA A 108 24.02 -7.37 4.35
CA ALA A 108 22.57 -7.38 4.18
C ALA A 108 22.01 -8.80 4.11
N SER A 109 22.64 -9.67 3.30
CA SER A 109 22.23 -11.07 3.17
C SER A 109 22.33 -11.84 4.48
N THR A 110 23.36 -11.56 5.28
CA THR A 110 23.55 -12.20 6.60
C THR A 110 22.50 -11.73 7.60
N PHE A 111 22.18 -10.44 7.68
CA PHE A 111 21.07 -9.93 8.48
C PHE A 111 19.74 -10.57 8.09
N LEU A 112 19.45 -10.67 6.77
CA LEU A 112 18.22 -11.31 6.28
C LEU A 112 18.13 -12.78 6.64
N ARG A 113 19.26 -13.55 6.62
CA ARG A 113 19.27 -14.96 7.10
C ARG A 113 18.92 -15.06 8.58
N LYS A 114 19.36 -14.11 9.39
CA LYS A 114 19.00 -14.01 10.83
C LYS A 114 17.57 -13.48 11.06
N GLY A 115 16.84 -13.09 10.02
CA GLY A 115 15.50 -12.49 10.13
C GLY A 115 15.50 -11.01 10.54
N ASP A 116 16.67 -10.37 10.61
CA ASP A 116 16.81 -8.95 10.97
C ASP A 116 16.80 -8.06 9.74
N THR A 117 15.59 -7.88 9.17
CA THR A 117 15.39 -7.01 8.02
C THR A 117 15.71 -5.55 8.33
N LYS A 118 15.46 -5.12 9.57
CA LYS A 118 15.67 -3.72 9.98
C LYS A 118 17.15 -3.33 9.91
N SER A 119 18.05 -4.21 10.41
CA SER A 119 19.50 -3.95 10.31
C SER A 119 20.03 -4.09 8.89
N ALA A 120 19.43 -4.96 8.05
CA ALA A 120 19.81 -5.06 6.64
C ALA A 120 19.60 -3.74 5.86
N HIS A 121 18.63 -2.90 6.26
CA HIS A 121 18.38 -1.60 5.65
C HIS A 121 19.53 -0.59 5.86
N LEU A 122 20.39 -0.78 6.88
CA LEU A 122 21.50 0.14 7.17
C LEU A 122 22.56 0.19 6.05
N VAL A 123 22.67 -0.88 5.28
CA VAL A 123 23.72 -1.02 4.25
C VAL A 123 23.16 -1.00 2.81
N ARG A 124 21.84 -0.81 2.64
CA ARG A 124 21.16 -0.97 1.35
C ARG A 124 21.58 0.05 0.27
N THR A 125 21.98 1.26 0.67
CA THR A 125 22.31 2.34 -0.26
C THR A 125 23.48 1.97 -1.16
N ALA A 126 24.51 1.33 -0.62
CA ALA A 126 25.67 0.88 -1.39
C ALA A 126 25.33 -0.14 -2.50
N LEU A 127 24.22 -0.87 -2.36
CA LEU A 127 23.79 -1.85 -3.36
C LEU A 127 23.21 -1.19 -4.62
N VAL A 128 22.66 0.04 -4.49
CA VAL A 128 21.96 0.72 -5.59
C VAL A 128 22.92 1.10 -6.71
N ASP A 129 24.18 1.42 -6.39
CA ASP A 129 25.20 1.84 -7.37
C ASP A 129 25.88 0.67 -8.05
N SER A 130 25.63 -0.56 -7.60
CA SER A 130 26.18 -1.76 -8.22
C SER A 130 25.60 -2.01 -9.62
N ASN A 131 26.40 -2.73 -10.45
CA ASN A 131 25.95 -3.30 -11.72
C ASN A 131 25.81 -4.84 -11.64
N ASP A 132 26.05 -5.44 -10.48
CA ASP A 132 25.83 -6.87 -10.27
C ASP A 132 24.32 -7.15 -10.13
N PRO A 133 23.76 -8.04 -10.97
CA PRO A 133 22.34 -8.40 -10.90
C PRO A 133 21.89 -8.88 -9.51
N ALA A 134 22.73 -9.62 -8.79
CA ALA A 134 22.40 -10.11 -7.45
C ALA A 134 22.27 -8.96 -6.44
N HIS A 135 23.16 -7.98 -6.51
CA HIS A 135 23.11 -6.78 -5.68
C HIS A 135 21.87 -5.93 -5.99
N ILE A 136 21.52 -5.77 -7.27
CA ILE A 136 20.34 -5.01 -7.72
C ILE A 136 19.05 -5.70 -7.23
N HIS A 137 18.94 -7.02 -7.33
CA HIS A 137 17.81 -7.76 -6.76
C HIS A 137 17.70 -7.61 -5.25
N LEU A 138 18.83 -7.63 -4.56
CA LEU A 138 18.87 -7.44 -3.10
C LEU A 138 18.47 -6.00 -2.73
N ALA A 139 18.97 -4.99 -3.45
CA ALA A 139 18.57 -3.59 -3.28
C ALA A 139 17.06 -3.44 -3.45
N ALA A 140 16.50 -3.90 -4.56
CA ALA A 140 15.06 -3.82 -4.83
C ALA A 140 14.23 -4.52 -3.73
N LYS A 141 14.71 -5.67 -3.22
CA LYS A 141 14.06 -6.35 -2.10
C LYS A 141 14.05 -5.51 -0.82
N LEU A 142 15.17 -4.83 -0.51
CA LEU A 142 15.31 -4.00 0.69
C LEU A 142 14.58 -2.65 0.57
N TYR A 143 14.38 -2.16 -0.65
CA TYR A 143 13.59 -0.95 -0.92
C TYR A 143 12.10 -1.22 -1.15
N ASN A 144 11.67 -2.46 -1.11
CA ASN A 144 10.26 -2.80 -1.30
C ASN A 144 9.41 -2.22 -0.15
N GLY A 145 8.47 -1.33 -0.50
CA GLY A 145 7.65 -0.60 0.47
C GLY A 145 8.24 0.75 0.92
N GLU A 146 9.44 1.11 0.47
CA GLU A 146 10.09 2.41 0.74
C GLU A 146 9.82 3.41 -0.39
N ASP A 147 8.55 3.68 -0.63
CA ASP A 147 8.03 4.42 -1.80
C ASP A 147 8.50 5.88 -1.88
N ARG A 148 9.26 6.37 -0.89
CA ARG A 148 9.65 7.79 -0.79
C ARG A 148 11.13 8.03 -0.73
N ASP A 149 11.92 6.97 -0.72
CA ASP A 149 13.37 7.05 -0.79
C ASP A 149 13.78 7.13 -2.28
N PRO A 150 14.43 8.22 -2.76
CA PRO A 150 14.86 8.34 -4.15
C PRO A 150 15.73 7.17 -4.64
N ALA A 151 16.48 6.53 -3.75
CA ALA A 151 17.28 5.35 -4.07
C ALA A 151 16.40 4.16 -4.48
N ALA A 152 15.15 4.07 -3.99
CA ALA A 152 14.20 3.06 -4.45
C ALA A 152 13.91 3.21 -5.95
N LEU A 153 13.69 4.44 -6.44
CA LEU A 153 13.47 4.69 -7.86
C LEU A 153 14.64 4.18 -8.72
N THR A 154 15.87 4.46 -8.28
CA THR A 154 17.09 3.98 -8.98
C THR A 154 17.21 2.46 -8.93
N ALA A 155 16.98 1.83 -7.78
CA ALA A 155 17.05 0.37 -7.63
C ALA A 155 16.03 -0.35 -8.52
N PHE A 156 14.78 0.12 -8.54
CA PHE A 156 13.73 -0.50 -9.36
C PHE A 156 13.89 -0.21 -10.86
N ARG A 157 14.44 0.96 -11.24
CA ARG A 157 14.83 1.24 -12.64
C ARG A 157 15.87 0.24 -13.11
N LYS A 158 16.99 0.09 -12.39
CA LYS A 158 18.04 -0.88 -12.71
C LYS A 158 17.50 -2.31 -12.77
N LEU A 159 16.63 -2.71 -11.85
CA LEU A 159 15.99 -4.02 -11.88
C LEU A 159 15.15 -4.22 -13.16
N ALA A 160 14.41 -3.21 -13.57
CA ALA A 160 13.59 -3.24 -14.79
C ALA A 160 14.45 -3.27 -16.07
N ASP A 161 15.61 -2.62 -16.05
CA ASP A 161 16.57 -2.59 -17.17
C ASP A 161 17.34 -3.92 -17.33
N LEU A 162 17.59 -4.64 -16.24
CA LEU A 162 18.22 -5.97 -16.28
C LEU A 162 17.38 -7.00 -17.04
N ASP A 163 16.05 -6.95 -16.88
CA ASP A 163 15.13 -7.85 -17.57
C ASP A 163 13.89 -7.10 -18.03
N THR A 164 14.00 -6.51 -19.22
CA THR A 164 12.93 -5.71 -19.84
C THR A 164 11.67 -6.51 -20.17
N LYS A 165 11.72 -7.84 -20.12
CA LYS A 165 10.57 -8.73 -20.35
C LYS A 165 9.95 -9.26 -19.06
N ASN A 166 10.55 -8.97 -17.91
CA ASN A 166 10.05 -9.41 -16.63
C ASN A 166 8.88 -8.51 -16.16
N PRO A 167 7.63 -8.99 -16.19
CA PRO A 167 6.48 -8.16 -15.83
C PRO A 167 6.52 -7.68 -14.37
N TYR A 168 7.12 -8.45 -13.46
CA TYR A 168 7.22 -8.06 -12.05
C TYR A 168 8.21 -6.90 -11.85
N ALA A 169 9.38 -6.97 -12.49
CA ALA A 169 10.35 -5.88 -12.43
C ALA A 169 9.79 -4.58 -13.02
N GLN A 170 9.15 -4.68 -14.18
CA GLN A 170 8.53 -3.54 -14.86
C GLN A 170 7.38 -2.93 -14.02
N ALA A 171 6.48 -3.76 -13.49
CA ALA A 171 5.37 -3.30 -12.67
C ALA A 171 5.83 -2.65 -11.36
N SER A 172 6.89 -3.19 -10.74
CA SER A 172 7.49 -2.60 -9.54
C SER A 172 8.10 -1.23 -9.83
N TYR A 173 8.84 -1.10 -10.94
CA TYR A 173 9.37 0.20 -11.35
C TYR A 173 8.25 1.21 -11.65
N MET A 174 7.20 0.80 -12.37
CA MET A 174 6.04 1.65 -12.63
C MET A 174 5.34 2.11 -11.33
N ALA A 175 5.22 1.23 -10.34
CA ALA A 175 4.61 1.58 -9.05
C ALA A 175 5.41 2.66 -8.32
N VAL A 176 6.74 2.51 -8.27
CA VAL A 176 7.63 3.50 -7.62
C VAL A 176 7.69 4.80 -8.44
N ALA A 177 7.76 4.74 -9.77
CA ALA A 177 7.75 5.91 -10.64
C ALA A 177 6.49 6.79 -10.43
N ARG A 178 5.33 6.18 -10.14
CA ARG A 178 4.10 6.92 -9.78
C ARG A 178 4.23 7.69 -8.47
N GLU A 179 4.87 7.13 -7.45
CA GLU A 179 5.09 7.82 -6.18
C GLU A 179 6.01 9.05 -6.34
N PHE A 180 6.94 8.99 -7.30
CA PHE A 180 7.86 10.09 -7.62
C PHE A 180 7.39 11.02 -8.74
N CYS A 181 6.18 10.90 -9.27
CA CYS A 181 5.70 11.68 -10.42
C CYS A 181 6.68 11.63 -11.62
N ASP A 182 7.36 10.51 -11.84
CA ASP A 182 8.29 10.33 -12.96
C ASP A 182 7.49 10.06 -14.26
N TYR A 183 6.87 11.12 -14.79
CA TYR A 183 5.98 11.03 -15.95
C TYR A 183 6.70 10.63 -17.24
N GLU A 184 8.00 10.89 -17.35
CA GLU A 184 8.81 10.44 -18.48
C GLU A 184 8.94 8.91 -18.46
N ALA A 185 9.35 8.36 -17.32
CA ALA A 185 9.41 6.90 -17.13
C ALA A 185 8.05 6.24 -17.30
N LEU A 186 6.99 6.84 -16.76
CA LEU A 186 5.62 6.31 -16.91
C LEU A 186 5.18 6.29 -18.36
N ALA A 187 5.42 7.35 -19.14
CA ALA A 187 5.06 7.40 -20.56
C ALA A 187 5.82 6.34 -21.38
N GLU A 188 7.11 6.13 -21.10
CA GLU A 188 7.91 5.08 -21.74
C GLU A 188 7.35 3.69 -21.40
N LEU A 189 7.09 3.41 -20.12
CA LEU A 189 6.57 2.14 -19.65
C LEU A 189 5.17 1.87 -20.24
N GLU A 190 4.26 2.82 -20.21
CA GLU A 190 2.91 2.69 -20.76
C GLU A 190 2.96 2.44 -22.28
N SER A 191 3.80 3.19 -23.03
CA SER A 191 3.99 2.96 -24.46
C SER A 191 4.57 1.57 -24.77
N ARG A 192 5.50 1.08 -23.94
CA ARG A 192 6.09 -0.26 -24.07
C ARG A 192 5.03 -1.34 -23.87
N TRP A 193 4.12 -1.14 -22.90
CA TRP A 193 3.09 -2.09 -22.55
C TRP A 193 1.85 -2.06 -23.44
N GLU A 194 1.51 -0.93 -24.06
CA GLU A 194 0.50 -0.89 -25.12
C GLU A 194 0.88 -1.74 -26.33
N LYS A 195 2.19 -1.86 -26.60
CA LYS A 195 2.76 -2.71 -27.65
C LYS A 195 3.04 -4.14 -27.18
N ALA A 196 2.90 -4.42 -25.88
CA ALA A 196 3.26 -5.71 -25.34
C ALA A 196 2.25 -6.78 -25.77
N THR A 197 2.79 -7.85 -26.27
CA THR A 197 2.10 -9.07 -26.65
C THR A 197 1.24 -9.60 -25.50
N TRP A 198 -0.01 -9.87 -25.83
CA TRP A 198 -0.87 -10.69 -24.99
C TRP A 198 -0.23 -12.07 -24.83
N ASP A 199 -0.22 -12.58 -23.61
CA ASP A 199 0.06 -14.00 -23.41
C ASP A 199 -1.07 -14.80 -24.06
N THR A 200 -0.76 -15.46 -25.18
CA THR A 200 -1.74 -16.22 -25.96
C THR A 200 -2.31 -17.41 -25.19
N ALA A 201 -1.59 -17.95 -24.20
CA ALA A 201 -2.04 -19.09 -23.39
C ALA A 201 -3.10 -18.69 -22.36
N THR A 202 -3.03 -17.46 -21.81
CA THR A 202 -3.94 -16.99 -20.76
C THR A 202 -4.83 -15.85 -21.20
N SER A 203 -4.67 -15.34 -22.41
CA SER A 203 -5.33 -14.12 -22.93
C SER A 203 -5.20 -12.92 -21.98
N THR A 204 -4.06 -12.80 -21.29
CA THR A 204 -3.77 -11.78 -20.29
C THR A 204 -2.59 -10.95 -20.75
N PRO A 205 -2.66 -9.61 -20.74
CA PRO A 205 -1.49 -8.76 -20.96
C PRO A 205 -0.38 -9.11 -19.96
N LEU A 206 0.87 -9.20 -20.44
CA LEU A 206 2.00 -9.63 -19.60
C LEU A 206 2.17 -8.75 -18.34
N LEU A 207 2.00 -7.43 -18.47
CA LEU A 207 2.10 -6.50 -17.34
C LEU A 207 1.15 -6.90 -16.20
N LEU A 208 -0.08 -7.30 -16.52
CA LEU A 208 -1.08 -7.69 -15.52
C LEU A 208 -0.67 -8.92 -14.69
N LYS A 209 0.33 -9.68 -15.12
CA LYS A 209 0.92 -10.77 -14.33
C LYS A 209 1.84 -10.25 -13.22
N GLY A 210 2.49 -9.11 -13.45
CA GLY A 210 3.42 -8.49 -12.50
C GLY A 210 2.77 -7.48 -11.56
N GLU A 211 1.63 -6.90 -11.94
CA GLU A 211 0.94 -5.91 -11.13
C GLU A 211 0.11 -6.54 -10.01
N THR A 212 0.09 -5.87 -8.85
CA THR A 212 -0.93 -6.14 -7.84
C THR A 212 -2.28 -5.63 -8.31
N SER A 213 -3.37 -6.23 -7.80
CA SER A 213 -4.73 -5.76 -8.10
C SER A 213 -4.92 -4.28 -7.77
N PHE A 214 -4.29 -3.80 -6.69
CA PHE A 214 -4.35 -2.39 -6.30
C PHE A 214 -3.59 -1.47 -7.26
N ALA A 215 -2.36 -1.83 -7.64
CA ALA A 215 -1.56 -1.05 -8.58
C ALA A 215 -2.26 -0.90 -9.94
N ASN A 216 -2.92 -1.95 -10.41
CA ASN A 216 -3.68 -1.92 -11.66
C ASN A 216 -4.86 -0.92 -11.61
N LEU A 217 -5.58 -0.81 -10.48
CA LEU A 217 -6.68 0.15 -10.34
C LEU A 217 -6.24 1.62 -10.46
N LEU A 218 -4.97 1.93 -10.20
CA LEU A 218 -4.47 3.30 -10.26
C LEU A 218 -4.48 3.88 -11.69
N HIS A 219 -4.41 3.03 -12.72
CA HIS A 219 -4.30 3.46 -14.12
C HIS A 219 -5.25 2.76 -15.09
N CYS A 220 -5.96 1.72 -14.66
CA CYS A 220 -6.80 0.92 -15.55
C CYS A 220 -8.29 1.06 -15.18
N ASP A 221 -9.07 1.73 -16.04
CA ASP A 221 -10.53 1.90 -15.89
C ASP A 221 -11.33 0.82 -16.64
N ASN A 222 -10.83 -0.42 -16.64
CA ASN A 222 -11.47 -1.54 -17.32
C ASN A 222 -11.65 -2.73 -16.37
N GLU A 223 -12.91 -2.98 -15.92
CA GLU A 223 -13.22 -4.04 -14.96
C GLU A 223 -12.77 -5.44 -15.40
N ARG A 224 -12.78 -5.73 -16.72
CA ARG A 224 -12.27 -6.99 -17.25
C ARG A 224 -10.77 -7.15 -17.01
N LEU A 225 -10.00 -6.10 -17.29
CA LEU A 225 -8.55 -6.08 -17.08
C LEU A 225 -8.21 -6.08 -15.58
N ASN A 226 -8.94 -5.31 -14.78
CA ASN A 226 -8.77 -5.31 -13.32
C ASN A 226 -8.97 -6.71 -12.73
N ARG A 227 -9.95 -7.47 -13.22
CA ARG A 227 -10.13 -8.87 -12.84
C ARG A 227 -8.94 -9.75 -13.25
N LEU A 228 -8.34 -9.52 -14.40
CA LEU A 228 -7.20 -10.28 -14.89
C LEU A 228 -5.90 -9.98 -14.12
N ALA A 229 -5.70 -8.75 -13.66
CA ALA A 229 -4.55 -8.35 -12.84
C ALA A 229 -4.41 -9.22 -11.57
N ALA A 230 -5.51 -9.69 -11.02
CA ALA A 230 -5.51 -10.62 -9.90
C ALA A 230 -4.92 -12.00 -10.21
N ASN A 231 -4.67 -12.35 -11.48
CA ASN A 231 -4.09 -13.66 -11.85
C ASN A 231 -2.68 -13.87 -11.29
N GLY A 232 -1.92 -12.79 -11.06
CA GLY A 232 -0.62 -12.81 -10.40
C GLY A 232 -0.68 -12.78 -8.87
N SER A 233 -1.88 -12.60 -8.28
CA SER A 233 -2.01 -12.48 -6.82
C SER A 233 -1.62 -13.76 -6.10
N PRO A 234 -0.78 -13.70 -5.03
CA PRO A 234 -0.49 -14.82 -4.15
C PRO A 234 -1.75 -15.49 -3.57
N ALA A 235 -2.84 -14.74 -3.42
CA ALA A 235 -4.14 -15.26 -2.95
C ALA A 235 -4.71 -16.36 -3.84
N ARG A 236 -4.31 -16.46 -5.11
CA ARG A 236 -4.72 -17.55 -6.01
C ARG A 236 -4.00 -18.87 -5.75
N ASN A 237 -2.80 -18.85 -5.21
CA ASN A 237 -2.02 -20.04 -4.88
C ASN A 237 -2.49 -20.60 -3.52
N ARG A 238 -3.73 -21.07 -3.45
CA ARG A 238 -4.31 -21.59 -2.21
C ARG A 238 -3.65 -22.91 -1.82
N SER A 239 -3.11 -22.97 -0.61
CA SER A 239 -2.89 -24.22 0.09
C SER A 239 -4.25 -24.88 0.41
N LYS A 240 -4.25 -26.19 0.70
CA LYS A 240 -5.48 -26.87 1.17
C LYS A 240 -5.91 -26.21 2.50
N PRO A 241 -7.18 -25.75 2.62
CA PRO A 241 -7.66 -25.09 3.85
C PRO A 241 -7.50 -26.01 5.07
N ALA A 242 -7.19 -25.46 6.21
CA ALA A 242 -7.11 -26.18 7.49
C ALA A 242 -8.47 -26.81 7.86
N PHE A 243 -9.56 -26.15 7.50
CA PHE A 243 -10.90 -26.68 7.71
C PHE A 243 -11.51 -27.15 6.38
N PRO A 244 -12.05 -28.37 6.34
CA PRO A 244 -12.56 -28.97 5.08
C PRO A 244 -13.79 -28.25 4.51
N ALA A 245 -14.54 -27.53 5.35
CA ALA A 245 -15.70 -26.75 4.95
C ALA A 245 -15.98 -25.60 5.93
N ARG A 246 -16.69 -24.58 5.47
CA ARG A 246 -17.19 -23.51 6.33
C ARG A 246 -18.19 -24.05 7.36
N PRO A 247 -18.28 -23.45 8.56
CA PRO A 247 -19.29 -23.80 9.55
C PRO A 247 -20.68 -23.48 8.99
N ARG A 248 -21.67 -24.22 9.45
CA ARG A 248 -23.06 -23.94 9.09
C ARG A 248 -23.63 -22.86 9.98
N MET A 249 -24.45 -21.98 9.43
CA MET A 249 -25.28 -21.09 10.21
C MET A 249 -26.24 -21.94 11.06
N SER A 250 -26.05 -21.94 12.38
CA SER A 250 -26.80 -22.82 13.30
C SER A 250 -27.90 -22.10 14.06
N ARG A 251 -28.00 -20.79 13.94
CA ARG A 251 -28.92 -19.99 14.77
C ARG A 251 -30.35 -19.98 14.26
N LYS A 252 -31.29 -20.06 15.19
CA LYS A 252 -32.71 -19.76 14.92
C LYS A 252 -32.89 -18.24 14.91
N ARG A 253 -33.56 -17.74 13.86
CA ARG A 253 -33.85 -16.31 13.70
C ARG A 253 -34.53 -15.72 14.94
N GLY A 254 -34.02 -14.58 15.43
CA GLY A 254 -34.67 -13.78 16.50
C GLY A 254 -34.44 -14.26 17.94
N THR A 255 -33.62 -15.30 18.18
CA THR A 255 -33.40 -15.82 19.55
C THR A 255 -32.06 -15.34 20.17
N GLN A 256 -31.12 -14.86 19.38
CA GLN A 256 -29.81 -14.41 19.85
C GLN A 256 -29.24 -13.36 18.87
N PRO A 257 -28.40 -12.43 19.32
CA PRO A 257 -27.71 -11.47 18.44
C PRO A 257 -26.89 -12.18 17.35
N LEU A 258 -26.88 -11.62 16.15
CA LEU A 258 -26.03 -12.07 15.04
C LEU A 258 -24.58 -11.67 15.31
N ARG A 259 -23.65 -12.65 15.31
CA ARG A 259 -22.25 -12.39 15.61
C ARG A 259 -21.51 -11.93 14.36
N ILE A 260 -21.11 -10.67 14.34
CA ILE A 260 -20.37 -10.04 13.26
C ILE A 260 -18.91 -9.88 13.69
N GLY A 261 -17.99 -10.47 12.91
CA GLY A 261 -16.57 -10.25 13.06
C GLY A 261 -16.06 -9.28 12.01
N TYR A 262 -15.30 -8.26 12.40
CA TYR A 262 -14.55 -7.41 11.47
C TYR A 262 -13.06 -7.74 11.56
N LEU A 263 -12.42 -7.92 10.43
CA LEU A 263 -10.98 -8.25 10.32
C LEU A 263 -10.22 -7.08 9.69
N SER A 264 -9.25 -6.50 10.40
CA SER A 264 -8.43 -5.41 9.86
C SER A 264 -7.15 -5.14 10.67
N SER A 265 -6.15 -4.51 10.02
CA SER A 265 -5.02 -3.82 10.63
C SER A 265 -5.30 -2.35 10.97
N ASP A 266 -6.49 -1.84 10.65
CA ASP A 266 -6.78 -0.40 10.62
C ASP A 266 -7.50 0.10 11.89
N PHE A 267 -7.68 -0.74 12.91
CA PHE A 267 -8.45 -0.38 14.13
C PHE A 267 -7.70 0.58 15.07
N TRP A 268 -7.37 1.76 14.54
CA TRP A 268 -6.86 2.90 15.29
C TRP A 268 -7.41 4.21 14.68
N SER A 269 -7.73 5.19 15.52
CA SER A 269 -8.51 6.39 15.13
C SER A 269 -7.84 7.26 14.07
N GLY A 270 -6.51 7.21 13.98
CA GLY A 270 -5.75 7.94 12.96
C GLY A 270 -5.86 7.36 11.55
N HIS A 271 -6.32 6.10 11.38
CA HIS A 271 -6.43 5.48 10.06
C HIS A 271 -7.63 5.99 9.27
N ALA A 272 -7.48 6.11 7.94
CA ALA A 272 -8.54 6.58 7.05
C ALA A 272 -9.83 5.74 7.16
N THR A 273 -9.70 4.41 7.27
CA THR A 273 -10.84 3.49 7.44
C THR A 273 -11.63 3.82 8.71
N MET A 274 -10.95 4.09 9.83
CA MET A 274 -11.65 4.38 11.09
C MET A 274 -12.26 5.78 11.11
N ARG A 275 -11.67 6.75 10.44
CA ARG A 275 -12.30 8.07 10.21
C ARG A 275 -13.61 8.01 9.43
N LEU A 276 -13.87 6.90 8.77
CA LEU A 276 -15.14 6.62 8.08
C LEU A 276 -16.07 5.76 8.94
N LEU A 277 -15.54 4.73 9.61
CA LEU A 277 -16.30 3.59 10.11
C LEU A 277 -16.64 3.66 11.61
N GLN A 278 -15.85 4.35 12.46
CA GLN A 278 -15.96 4.22 13.91
C GLN A 278 -17.36 4.53 14.47
N THR A 279 -18.04 5.55 13.95
CA THR A 279 -19.42 5.87 14.36
C THR A 279 -20.38 4.72 13.99
N VAL A 280 -20.24 4.10 12.83
CA VAL A 280 -21.08 2.94 12.45
C VAL A 280 -20.86 1.77 13.42
N LEU A 281 -19.62 1.50 13.81
CA LEU A 281 -19.32 0.44 14.79
C LEU A 281 -19.99 0.70 16.14
N THR A 282 -20.08 1.96 16.58
CA THR A 282 -20.75 2.31 17.84
C THR A 282 -22.28 2.26 17.75
N LEU A 283 -22.84 2.51 16.57
CA LEU A 283 -24.28 2.61 16.33
C LEU A 283 -24.97 1.27 16.07
N HIS A 284 -24.24 0.16 15.97
CA HIS A 284 -24.86 -1.15 15.84
C HIS A 284 -25.81 -1.44 17.00
N ASP A 285 -27.01 -1.91 16.67
CA ASP A 285 -28.02 -2.38 17.64
C ASP A 285 -27.48 -3.63 18.37
N ARG A 286 -27.00 -3.44 19.60
CA ARG A 286 -26.34 -4.48 20.40
C ARG A 286 -27.29 -5.60 20.85
N ASP A 287 -28.57 -5.39 20.84
CA ASP A 287 -29.56 -6.44 21.10
C ASP A 287 -29.69 -7.40 19.92
N ARG A 288 -29.37 -6.91 18.71
CA ARG A 288 -29.46 -7.66 17.46
C ARG A 288 -28.11 -8.13 16.91
N PHE A 289 -27.03 -7.42 17.24
CA PHE A 289 -25.70 -7.64 16.68
C PHE A 289 -24.62 -7.65 17.77
N ASP A 290 -23.89 -8.75 17.85
CA ASP A 290 -22.70 -8.90 18.71
C ASP A 290 -21.46 -8.65 17.86
N ILE A 291 -20.77 -7.54 18.11
CA ILE A 291 -19.65 -7.05 17.28
C ILE A 291 -18.31 -7.44 17.88
N THR A 292 -17.49 -8.13 17.09
CA THR A 292 -16.12 -8.50 17.44
C THR A 292 -15.14 -7.98 16.39
N LEU A 293 -14.03 -7.35 16.83
CA LEU A 293 -12.97 -6.83 15.97
C LEU A 293 -11.72 -7.71 16.11
N TYR A 294 -11.38 -8.43 15.05
CA TYR A 294 -10.12 -9.18 14.96
C TYR A 294 -9.02 -8.24 14.49
N CYS A 295 -8.29 -7.73 15.47
CA CYS A 295 -7.35 -6.62 15.30
C CYS A 295 -5.93 -7.13 15.11
N HIS A 296 -5.32 -6.81 13.97
CA HIS A 296 -3.90 -7.03 13.72
C HIS A 296 -3.13 -5.72 13.47
N THR A 297 -3.65 -4.61 13.99
CA THR A 297 -2.96 -3.31 14.01
C THR A 297 -1.63 -3.43 14.73
N SER A 298 -0.57 -2.83 14.19
CA SER A 298 0.76 -2.87 14.78
C SER A 298 0.78 -2.18 16.15
N GLU A 299 1.67 -2.64 17.04
CA GLU A 299 1.83 -2.05 18.37
C GLU A 299 2.23 -0.56 18.32
N GLU A 300 2.96 -0.15 17.29
CA GLU A 300 3.36 1.25 17.09
C GLU A 300 2.15 2.17 16.99
N TYR A 301 1.17 1.82 16.14
CA TYR A 301 -0.06 2.59 16.00
C TYR A 301 -0.95 2.50 17.25
N LEU A 302 -0.97 1.34 17.93
CA LEU A 302 -1.74 1.16 19.16
C LEU A 302 -1.18 1.97 20.33
N LYS A 303 0.14 2.19 20.40
CA LYS A 303 0.78 3.06 21.41
C LYS A 303 0.40 4.54 21.23
N ALA A 304 0.10 4.95 20.02
CA ALA A 304 -0.32 6.32 19.69
C ALA A 304 -1.86 6.52 19.79
N GLU A 305 -2.63 5.44 20.06
CA GLU A 305 -4.10 5.49 20.12
C GLU A 305 -4.56 6.08 21.43
N THR A 306 -5.44 7.08 21.35
CA THR A 306 -6.01 7.77 22.51
C THR A 306 -7.53 7.60 22.65
N THR A 307 -8.17 7.02 21.63
CA THR A 307 -9.63 6.80 21.63
C THR A 307 -9.99 5.56 22.42
N ASP A 308 -11.09 5.62 23.18
CA ASP A 308 -11.67 4.42 23.80
C ASP A 308 -12.27 3.49 22.75
N ARG A 309 -11.48 2.49 22.36
CA ARG A 309 -11.85 1.50 21.34
C ARG A 309 -12.89 0.49 21.82
N SER A 310 -13.20 0.44 23.12
CA SER A 310 -14.20 -0.49 23.68
C SER A 310 -15.61 -0.21 23.15
N LEU A 311 -15.88 1.04 22.76
CA LEU A 311 -17.15 1.46 22.16
C LEU A 311 -17.40 0.82 20.79
N TRP A 312 -16.35 0.40 20.08
CA TRP A 312 -16.49 -0.20 18.74
C TRP A 312 -16.98 -1.65 18.77
N GLY A 313 -16.72 -2.36 19.88
CA GLY A 313 -17.07 -3.78 20.06
C GLY A 313 -16.01 -4.53 20.84
N ARG A 314 -16.16 -5.84 20.97
CA ARG A 314 -15.17 -6.71 21.61
C ARG A 314 -13.92 -6.81 20.73
N ILE A 315 -12.77 -6.37 21.22
CA ILE A 315 -11.50 -6.42 20.48
C ILE A 315 -10.76 -7.72 20.83
N VAL A 316 -10.40 -8.48 19.79
CA VAL A 316 -9.57 -9.68 19.86
C VAL A 316 -8.25 -9.40 19.14
N PRO A 317 -7.14 -9.20 19.86
CA PRO A 317 -5.85 -8.97 19.23
C PRO A 317 -5.36 -10.28 18.59
N ILE A 318 -4.99 -10.20 17.33
CA ILE A 318 -4.47 -11.34 16.54
C ILE A 318 -3.12 -11.04 15.88
N HIS A 319 -2.50 -9.88 16.15
CA HIS A 319 -1.24 -9.48 15.52
C HIS A 319 -0.09 -10.45 15.80
N ALA A 320 -0.02 -11.03 17.01
CA ALA A 320 0.99 -12.01 17.39
C ALA A 320 0.65 -13.47 16.97
N MET A 321 -0.56 -13.69 16.42
CA MET A 321 -1.00 -15.01 15.98
C MET A 321 -0.60 -15.27 14.53
N THR A 322 -0.23 -16.48 14.20
CA THR A 322 -0.18 -16.95 12.80
C THR A 322 -1.57 -16.94 12.17
N ASP A 323 -1.67 -16.97 10.84
CA ASP A 323 -2.98 -17.01 10.15
C ASP A 323 -3.78 -18.25 10.54
N ALA A 324 -3.11 -19.39 10.74
CA ALA A 324 -3.76 -20.63 11.19
C ALA A 324 -4.29 -20.53 12.63
N GLU A 325 -3.58 -19.87 13.54
CA GLU A 325 -4.05 -19.64 14.91
C GLU A 325 -5.23 -18.66 14.94
N ALA A 326 -5.13 -17.55 14.19
CA ALA A 326 -6.22 -16.60 14.05
C ALA A 326 -7.48 -17.24 13.44
N ALA A 327 -7.31 -18.08 12.42
CA ALA A 327 -8.41 -18.84 11.81
C ALA A 327 -9.09 -19.76 12.83
N ARG A 328 -8.31 -20.51 13.63
CA ARG A 328 -8.86 -21.35 14.71
C ARG A 328 -9.62 -20.53 15.75
N LYS A 329 -9.08 -19.36 16.12
CA LYS A 329 -9.72 -18.45 17.09
C LYS A 329 -11.06 -17.92 16.57
N ILE A 330 -11.12 -17.40 15.35
CA ILE A 330 -12.34 -16.88 14.73
C ILE A 330 -13.41 -18.01 14.65
N ARG A 331 -12.99 -19.21 14.24
CA ARG A 331 -13.89 -20.34 14.15
C ARG A 331 -14.42 -20.79 15.52
N ALA A 332 -13.58 -20.79 16.55
CA ALA A 332 -13.98 -21.10 17.94
C ALA A 332 -14.94 -20.05 18.53
N ASP A 333 -14.79 -18.77 18.17
CA ASP A 333 -15.70 -17.70 18.58
C ASP A 333 -17.08 -17.84 17.91
N GLY A 334 -17.17 -18.66 16.87
CA GLY A 334 -18.43 -18.98 16.20
C GLY A 334 -19.07 -17.80 15.51
N ILE A 335 -18.29 -16.93 14.88
CA ILE A 335 -18.75 -15.78 14.09
C ILE A 335 -19.72 -16.25 13.01
N ASP A 336 -20.81 -15.53 12.83
CA ASP A 336 -21.84 -15.82 11.82
C ASP A 336 -21.49 -15.17 10.46
N ILE A 337 -21.00 -13.91 10.51
CA ILE A 337 -20.53 -13.16 9.34
C ILE A 337 -19.16 -12.57 9.67
N LEU A 338 -18.15 -12.90 8.87
CA LEU A 338 -16.83 -12.27 8.93
C LEU A 338 -16.69 -11.23 7.81
N VAL A 339 -16.42 -9.99 8.17
CA VAL A 339 -16.24 -8.86 7.25
C VAL A 339 -14.75 -8.50 7.18
N ASP A 340 -14.16 -8.69 6.03
CA ASP A 340 -12.81 -8.25 5.73
C ASP A 340 -12.80 -6.80 5.26
N LEU A 341 -12.10 -5.95 6.00
CA LEU A 341 -11.98 -4.52 5.68
C LEU A 341 -10.73 -4.17 4.87
N LYS A 342 -9.92 -5.15 4.50
CA LYS A 342 -8.66 -4.94 3.77
C LYS A 342 -8.76 -5.36 2.30
N GLY A 343 -9.24 -6.54 2.02
CA GLY A 343 -9.17 -7.12 0.68
C GLY A 343 -7.74 -7.18 0.17
N SER A 344 -7.53 -6.77 -1.08
CA SER A 344 -6.22 -6.76 -1.76
C SER A 344 -5.40 -5.48 -1.52
N THR A 345 -5.51 -4.86 -0.32
CA THR A 345 -4.67 -3.72 0.09
C THR A 345 -3.47 -4.17 0.92
N ALA A 346 -2.60 -3.22 1.32
CA ALA A 346 -1.45 -3.51 2.18
C ALA A 346 -1.88 -4.09 3.55
N ASP A 347 -1.00 -4.84 4.20
CA ASP A 347 -1.21 -5.46 5.52
C ASP A 347 -2.44 -6.37 5.59
N THR A 348 -2.86 -6.94 4.47
CA THR A 348 -3.97 -7.90 4.43
C THR A 348 -3.57 -9.25 5.01
N ARG A 349 -4.52 -9.92 5.68
CA ARG A 349 -4.41 -11.31 6.17
C ARG A 349 -5.46 -12.21 5.51
N TYR A 350 -5.62 -12.08 4.20
CA TYR A 350 -6.61 -12.85 3.41
C TYR A 350 -6.49 -14.38 3.56
N ALA A 351 -5.31 -14.88 3.93
CA ALA A 351 -5.13 -16.31 4.18
C ALA A 351 -6.09 -16.84 5.26
N ILE A 352 -6.43 -16.00 6.26
CA ILE A 352 -7.42 -16.33 7.29
C ILE A 352 -8.80 -16.64 6.66
N LEU A 353 -9.25 -15.82 5.69
CA LEU A 353 -10.54 -16.03 5.02
C LEU A 353 -10.52 -17.34 4.20
N ASN A 354 -9.35 -17.67 3.61
CA ASN A 354 -9.18 -18.88 2.81
C ASN A 354 -9.21 -20.17 3.64
N GLU A 355 -9.25 -20.09 4.98
CA GLU A 355 -9.33 -21.22 5.91
C GLU A 355 -10.78 -21.65 6.25
N ASN A 356 -11.79 -21.18 5.54
CA ASN A 356 -13.19 -21.52 5.77
C ASN A 356 -13.70 -21.18 7.20
N VAL A 357 -13.45 -19.98 7.69
CA VAL A 357 -13.59 -19.62 9.12
C VAL A 357 -15.01 -19.26 9.56
N ALA A 358 -15.87 -18.73 8.70
CA ALA A 358 -17.22 -18.29 9.03
C ALA A 358 -18.27 -18.80 8.04
N PRO A 359 -19.56 -18.93 8.43
CA PRO A 359 -20.65 -19.30 7.52
C PRO A 359 -20.78 -18.36 6.33
N VAL A 360 -20.61 -17.05 6.56
CA VAL A 360 -20.64 -16.00 5.54
C VAL A 360 -19.39 -15.16 5.67
N GLN A 361 -18.73 -14.89 4.54
CA GLN A 361 -17.55 -14.02 4.48
C GLN A 361 -17.78 -12.90 3.47
N VAL A 362 -17.46 -11.66 3.87
CA VAL A 362 -17.82 -10.43 3.16
C VAL A 362 -16.59 -9.57 2.97
N SER A 363 -16.40 -9.05 1.78
CA SER A 363 -15.40 -8.01 1.49
C SER A 363 -16.07 -6.64 1.52
N TRP A 364 -15.48 -5.68 2.22
CA TRP A 364 -16.03 -4.33 2.32
C TRP A 364 -14.96 -3.27 2.59
N LEU A 365 -15.14 -2.11 2.00
CA LEU A 365 -14.53 -0.82 2.29
C LEU A 365 -13.07 -0.65 1.81
N GLY A 366 -12.14 -1.57 2.11
CA GLY A 366 -10.72 -1.35 1.85
C GLY A 366 -10.34 -1.41 0.37
N PHE A 367 -10.60 -2.53 -0.30
CA PHE A 367 -10.27 -2.71 -1.71
C PHE A 367 -11.49 -2.44 -2.61
N PRO A 368 -11.41 -1.42 -3.51
CA PRO A 368 -12.55 -1.03 -4.35
C PRO A 368 -12.63 -1.87 -5.64
N GLY A 369 -12.95 -3.14 -5.51
CA GLY A 369 -13.05 -4.10 -6.62
C GLY A 369 -13.34 -5.51 -6.15
N SER A 370 -13.27 -6.50 -7.07
CA SER A 370 -13.38 -7.92 -6.74
C SER A 370 -12.07 -8.45 -6.16
N ASN A 371 -12.13 -9.11 -5.01
CA ASN A 371 -10.99 -9.70 -4.31
C ASN A 371 -10.69 -11.12 -4.79
N ILE A 372 -10.30 -11.25 -6.06
CA ILE A 372 -10.03 -12.54 -6.71
C ILE A 372 -8.99 -13.36 -5.91
N GLY A 373 -9.36 -14.59 -5.57
CA GLY A 373 -8.50 -15.49 -4.80
C GLY A 373 -8.73 -15.44 -3.29
N ILE A 374 -9.49 -14.47 -2.79
CA ILE A 374 -9.93 -14.37 -1.39
C ILE A 374 -11.32 -15.00 -1.28
N ASP A 375 -11.54 -15.86 -0.29
CA ASP A 375 -12.80 -16.60 -0.13
C ASP A 375 -13.88 -15.73 0.52
N CYS A 376 -14.53 -14.87 -0.30
CA CYS A 376 -15.66 -14.03 0.10
C CYS A 376 -16.93 -14.41 -0.69
N ASP A 377 -18.06 -14.46 0.01
CA ASP A 377 -19.38 -14.69 -0.61
C ASP A 377 -19.94 -13.42 -1.22
N TYR A 378 -19.70 -12.29 -0.54
CA TYR A 378 -20.26 -10.99 -0.91
C TYR A 378 -19.20 -9.92 -0.93
N VAL A 379 -19.42 -8.96 -1.83
CA VAL A 379 -18.81 -7.62 -1.77
C VAL A 379 -19.90 -6.59 -1.53
N ILE A 380 -19.66 -5.66 -0.60
CA ILE A 380 -20.57 -4.54 -0.36
C ILE A 380 -20.20 -3.38 -1.28
N GLY A 381 -21.16 -2.94 -2.08
CA GLY A 381 -21.11 -1.79 -2.96
C GLY A 381 -22.38 -0.96 -2.88
N ASP A 382 -22.63 -0.16 -3.91
CA ASP A 382 -23.86 0.61 -4.12
C ASP A 382 -24.24 0.58 -5.61
N PRO A 383 -25.38 1.16 -6.02
CA PRO A 383 -25.81 1.14 -7.42
C PRO A 383 -24.85 1.83 -8.41
N ILE A 384 -23.99 2.75 -7.92
CA ILE A 384 -23.05 3.52 -8.74
C ILE A 384 -21.72 2.78 -8.85
N VAL A 385 -21.08 2.42 -7.72
CA VAL A 385 -19.76 1.76 -7.74
C VAL A 385 -19.82 0.33 -8.26
N THR A 386 -20.95 -0.37 -8.06
CA THR A 386 -21.19 -1.74 -8.53
C THR A 386 -22.51 -1.86 -9.29
N PRO A 387 -22.68 -1.20 -10.45
CA PRO A 387 -23.90 -1.32 -11.25
C PRO A 387 -24.13 -2.79 -11.67
N ARG A 388 -25.36 -3.13 -12.04
CA ARG A 388 -25.70 -4.54 -12.38
C ARG A 388 -24.82 -5.14 -13.47
N ALA A 389 -24.36 -4.31 -14.43
CA ALA A 389 -23.47 -4.74 -15.51
C ALA A 389 -22.09 -5.20 -15.02
N SER A 390 -21.63 -4.71 -13.85
CA SER A 390 -20.34 -5.08 -13.26
C SER A 390 -20.33 -6.49 -12.68
N ALA A 391 -21.49 -7.10 -12.38
CA ALA A 391 -21.58 -8.40 -11.69
C ALA A 391 -20.78 -9.51 -12.39
N ARG A 392 -20.68 -9.50 -13.71
CA ARG A 392 -19.90 -10.47 -14.50
C ARG A 392 -18.38 -10.42 -14.27
N PHE A 393 -17.88 -9.35 -13.66
CA PHE A 393 -16.45 -9.16 -13.37
C PHE A 393 -16.09 -9.50 -11.92
N TYR A 394 -17.08 -9.82 -11.09
CA TYR A 394 -16.91 -10.20 -9.69
C TYR A 394 -17.05 -11.72 -9.53
N HIS A 395 -16.30 -12.30 -8.61
CA HIS A 395 -16.56 -13.68 -8.17
C HIS A 395 -17.50 -13.69 -6.97
N GLU A 396 -17.48 -12.63 -6.17
CA GLU A 396 -18.40 -12.40 -5.07
C GLU A 396 -19.79 -12.05 -5.60
N GLN A 397 -20.81 -12.34 -4.82
CA GLN A 397 -22.14 -11.78 -5.02
C GLN A 397 -22.18 -10.33 -4.54
N ILE A 398 -22.84 -9.46 -5.26
CA ILE A 398 -22.86 -8.03 -4.93
C ILE A 398 -24.04 -7.71 -4.02
N CYS A 399 -23.75 -7.19 -2.83
CA CYS A 399 -24.71 -6.56 -1.95
C CYS A 399 -24.65 -5.03 -2.18
N ARG A 400 -25.72 -4.42 -2.70
CA ARG A 400 -25.77 -2.97 -2.91
C ARG A 400 -26.53 -2.29 -1.79
N LEU A 401 -25.82 -1.43 -1.03
CA LEU A 401 -26.47 -0.45 -0.16
C LEU A 401 -27.15 0.61 -1.03
N PRO A 402 -28.25 1.24 -0.59
CA PRO A 402 -29.09 2.02 -1.49
C PRO A 402 -28.46 3.33 -1.96
N GLU A 403 -27.58 3.94 -1.18
CA GLU A 403 -27.13 5.33 -1.38
C GLU A 403 -25.63 5.43 -1.64
N THR A 404 -24.81 4.87 -0.76
CA THR A 404 -23.36 4.79 -0.89
C THR A 404 -22.83 3.58 -0.13
N TYR A 405 -21.75 2.98 -0.61
CA TYR A 405 -21.06 1.88 0.08
C TYR A 405 -20.11 2.39 1.17
N GLN A 406 -19.71 3.67 1.10
CA GLN A 406 -18.75 4.28 2.00
C GLN A 406 -19.46 4.94 3.18
N PRO A 407 -19.22 4.47 4.42
CA PRO A 407 -19.67 5.17 5.60
C PRO A 407 -18.91 6.48 5.78
N ASN A 408 -19.47 7.39 6.55
CA ASN A 408 -18.79 8.61 6.94
C ASN A 408 -19.13 8.94 8.40
N ASP A 409 -18.12 9.38 9.14
CA ASP A 409 -18.24 9.67 10.55
C ASP A 409 -18.58 11.16 10.77
N PRO A 410 -19.79 11.53 11.17
CA PRO A 410 -20.15 12.91 11.48
C PRO A 410 -19.82 13.33 12.91
N LEU A 411 -19.52 12.36 13.82
CA LEU A 411 -19.38 12.64 15.24
C LEU A 411 -17.92 12.91 15.65
N HIS A 412 -16.97 12.15 15.10
CA HIS A 412 -15.56 12.26 15.46
C HIS A 412 -14.74 12.99 14.40
N ARG A 413 -15.36 13.38 13.27
CA ARG A 413 -14.74 14.20 12.25
C ARG A 413 -14.88 15.68 12.63
N ALA A 414 -13.77 16.33 12.93
CA ALA A 414 -13.75 17.76 13.22
C ALA A 414 -14.32 18.60 12.07
N LEU A 415 -14.97 19.71 12.40
CA LEU A 415 -15.28 20.80 11.47
C LEU A 415 -14.61 22.07 12.01
N PRO A 416 -13.30 22.23 11.80
CA PRO A 416 -12.54 23.35 12.35
C PRO A 416 -12.89 24.67 11.66
N ALA A 417 -12.53 25.79 12.29
CA ALA A 417 -12.51 27.07 11.60
C ALA A 417 -11.56 27.04 10.40
N ALA A 418 -11.90 27.78 9.35
CA ALA A 418 -11.04 27.85 8.16
C ALA A 418 -9.71 28.50 8.48
N THR A 419 -8.63 27.95 7.96
CA THR A 419 -7.32 28.63 7.99
C THR A 419 -7.30 29.72 6.92
N PRO A 420 -6.92 30.98 7.25
CA PRO A 420 -6.80 32.06 6.29
C PRO A 420 -5.81 31.72 5.16
N ARG A 421 -6.12 32.18 3.93
CA ARG A 421 -5.22 31.99 2.76
C ARG A 421 -3.82 32.53 2.99
N ALA A 422 -3.71 33.68 3.66
CA ALA A 422 -2.41 34.30 3.98
C ALA A 422 -1.48 33.39 4.81
N GLU A 423 -2.04 32.62 5.76
CA GLU A 423 -1.28 31.65 6.55
C GLU A 423 -0.84 30.43 5.75
N LEU A 424 -1.53 30.15 4.64
CA LEU A 424 -1.27 29.02 3.74
C LEU A 424 -0.40 29.40 2.54
N GLY A 425 0.02 30.69 2.45
CA GLY A 425 0.76 31.20 1.30
C GLY A 425 -0.09 31.26 0.01
N LEU A 426 -1.41 31.33 0.14
CA LEU A 426 -2.34 31.43 -0.98
C LEU A 426 -2.80 32.89 -1.15
N PRO A 427 -2.83 33.42 -2.38
CA PRO A 427 -3.34 34.77 -2.65
C PRO A 427 -4.87 34.83 -2.47
N GLU A 428 -5.37 35.97 -2.00
CA GLU A 428 -6.78 36.19 -1.71
C GLU A 428 -7.62 36.35 -2.99
N ASP A 429 -7.02 36.89 -4.05
CA ASP A 429 -7.68 37.31 -5.28
C ASP A 429 -7.62 36.28 -6.43
N ARG A 430 -6.97 35.13 -6.21
CA ARG A 430 -6.86 34.07 -7.22
C ARG A 430 -7.77 32.88 -6.94
N PHE A 431 -8.23 32.24 -8.00
CA PHE A 431 -9.02 31.01 -7.89
C PHE A 431 -8.11 29.82 -7.54
N VAL A 432 -8.45 29.07 -6.48
CA VAL A 432 -7.65 27.98 -5.95
C VAL A 432 -8.30 26.63 -6.22
N PHE A 433 -7.74 25.89 -7.17
CA PHE A 433 -8.05 24.48 -7.37
C PHE A 433 -7.29 23.63 -6.34
N ALA A 434 -7.96 22.68 -5.69
CA ALA A 434 -7.39 21.79 -4.69
C ALA A 434 -7.23 20.36 -5.23
N ALA A 435 -6.02 19.78 -5.08
CA ALA A 435 -5.72 18.40 -5.45
C ALA A 435 -4.92 17.70 -4.33
N PHE A 436 -5.61 17.04 -3.40
CA PHE A 436 -5.01 16.44 -2.21
C PHE A 436 -4.99 14.91 -2.22
N ASN A 437 -5.20 14.30 -3.38
CA ASN A 437 -5.07 12.87 -3.56
C ASN A 437 -3.62 12.42 -3.42
N ALA A 438 -3.40 11.14 -3.08
CA ALA A 438 -2.07 10.56 -3.03
C ALA A 438 -1.37 10.64 -4.41
N THR A 439 -0.08 10.95 -4.40
CA THR A 439 0.77 11.18 -5.59
C THR A 439 0.60 10.07 -6.65
N ARG A 440 0.58 8.80 -6.24
CA ARG A 440 0.38 7.64 -7.13
C ARG A 440 -0.92 7.64 -7.93
N LYS A 441 -1.92 8.46 -7.56
CA LYS A 441 -3.18 8.63 -8.30
C LYS A 441 -3.09 9.72 -9.37
N MET A 442 -2.03 10.53 -9.40
CA MET A 442 -1.81 11.60 -10.36
C MET A 442 -1.21 11.01 -11.64
N THR A 443 -2.05 10.35 -12.44
CA THR A 443 -1.65 9.73 -13.72
C THR A 443 -1.29 10.78 -14.76
N ILE A 444 -0.69 10.36 -15.87
CA ILE A 444 -0.44 11.22 -17.04
C ILE A 444 -1.74 11.88 -17.50
N GLU A 445 -2.84 11.12 -17.60
CA GLU A 445 -4.17 11.67 -17.96
C GLU A 445 -4.62 12.76 -16.98
N THR A 446 -4.42 12.54 -15.68
CA THR A 446 -4.77 13.51 -14.63
C THR A 446 -4.03 14.83 -14.81
N ILE A 447 -2.72 14.79 -15.00
CA ILE A 447 -1.93 16.03 -15.17
C ILE A 447 -2.17 16.70 -16.52
N ASP A 448 -2.50 15.94 -17.57
CA ASP A 448 -2.91 16.49 -18.86
C ASP A 448 -4.21 17.31 -18.73
N ILE A 449 -5.18 16.79 -17.98
CA ILE A 449 -6.47 17.47 -17.72
C ILE A 449 -6.24 18.73 -16.88
N TRP A 450 -5.51 18.63 -15.78
CA TRP A 450 -5.24 19.79 -14.93
C TRP A 450 -4.43 20.88 -15.65
N SER A 451 -3.47 20.49 -16.48
CA SER A 451 -2.70 21.42 -17.29
C SER A 451 -3.57 22.17 -18.32
N GLU A 452 -4.53 21.47 -18.94
CA GLU A 452 -5.48 22.07 -19.87
C GLU A 452 -6.35 23.14 -19.18
N ILE A 453 -6.80 22.87 -17.95
CA ILE A 453 -7.56 23.83 -17.14
C ILE A 453 -6.70 25.06 -16.81
N LEU A 454 -5.49 24.84 -16.29
CA LEU A 454 -4.61 25.94 -15.82
C LEU A 454 -4.17 26.87 -16.97
N ARG A 455 -3.94 26.32 -18.18
CA ARG A 455 -3.64 27.17 -19.34
C ARG A 455 -4.80 28.07 -19.74
N GLN A 456 -6.06 27.66 -19.49
CA GLN A 456 -7.24 28.45 -19.80
C GLN A 456 -7.73 29.35 -18.65
N VAL A 457 -7.15 29.17 -17.45
CA VAL A 457 -7.36 29.97 -16.25
C VAL A 457 -5.99 30.49 -15.76
N PRO A 458 -5.37 31.47 -16.46
CA PRO A 458 -3.99 31.90 -16.15
C PRO A 458 -3.84 32.50 -14.74
N ASP A 459 -4.89 33.08 -14.19
CA ASP A 459 -4.92 33.57 -12.81
C ASP A 459 -5.33 32.50 -11.79
N GLY A 460 -5.59 31.26 -12.21
CA GLY A 460 -5.88 30.12 -11.33
C GLY A 460 -4.61 29.53 -10.74
N LEU A 461 -4.74 28.91 -9.57
CA LEU A 461 -3.70 28.16 -8.88
C LEU A 461 -4.11 26.71 -8.69
N LEU A 462 -3.19 25.79 -8.88
CA LEU A 462 -3.33 24.41 -8.40
C LEU A 462 -2.59 24.27 -7.06
N TRP A 463 -3.35 24.07 -6.00
CA TRP A 463 -2.84 23.77 -4.68
C TRP A 463 -2.82 22.25 -4.47
N VAL A 464 -1.63 21.65 -4.52
CA VAL A 464 -1.45 20.22 -4.67
C VAL A 464 -0.59 19.61 -3.55
N LEU A 465 -0.96 18.42 -3.08
CA LEU A 465 -0.18 17.65 -2.13
C LEU A 465 0.76 16.70 -2.87
N VAL A 466 2.05 17.07 -2.97
CA VAL A 466 3.13 16.21 -3.43
C VAL A 466 4.20 16.17 -2.35
N ASP A 467 4.56 14.96 -1.92
CA ASP A 467 5.51 14.74 -0.82
C ASP A 467 6.88 14.31 -1.34
N GLY A 468 7.92 14.92 -0.82
CA GLY A 468 9.32 14.73 -1.21
C GLY A 468 9.79 15.62 -2.37
N ASP A 469 11.05 16.04 -2.28
CA ASP A 469 11.61 17.05 -3.20
C ASP A 469 11.69 16.53 -4.64
N LEU A 470 12.19 15.31 -4.85
CA LEU A 470 12.27 14.70 -6.18
C LEU A 470 10.89 14.57 -6.84
N ALA A 471 9.85 14.18 -6.06
CA ALA A 471 8.50 14.09 -6.59
C ALA A 471 7.93 15.45 -6.98
N ARG A 472 8.23 16.52 -6.21
CA ARG A 472 7.86 17.91 -6.54
C ARG A 472 8.57 18.40 -7.79
N GLU A 473 9.86 18.17 -7.91
CA GLU A 473 10.65 18.53 -9.09
C GLU A 473 10.09 17.84 -10.36
N ASN A 474 9.83 16.55 -10.28
CA ASN A 474 9.25 15.79 -11.38
C ASN A 474 7.84 16.28 -11.73
N PHE A 475 7.01 16.57 -10.71
CA PHE A 475 5.67 17.12 -10.92
C PHE A 475 5.73 18.48 -11.63
N LEU A 476 6.58 19.40 -11.16
CA LEU A 476 6.77 20.72 -11.78
C LEU A 476 7.24 20.57 -13.23
N ARG A 477 8.22 19.71 -13.49
CA ARG A 477 8.69 19.42 -14.84
C ARG A 477 7.54 18.93 -15.72
N GLY A 478 6.78 17.93 -15.25
CA GLY A 478 5.64 17.40 -15.98
C GLY A 478 4.56 18.44 -16.30
N MET A 479 4.29 19.37 -15.38
CA MET A 479 3.34 20.49 -15.60
C MET A 479 3.93 21.53 -16.56
N LYS A 480 5.20 21.88 -16.44
CA LYS A 480 5.91 22.80 -17.31
C LYS A 480 5.97 22.32 -18.75
N ASP A 481 6.24 21.03 -18.97
CA ASP A 481 6.25 20.40 -20.29
C ASP A 481 4.87 20.47 -20.99
N ARG A 482 3.82 20.65 -20.20
CA ARG A 482 2.41 20.87 -20.66
C ARG A 482 2.03 22.34 -20.75
N GLY A 483 2.98 23.25 -20.61
CA GLY A 483 2.78 24.70 -20.74
C GLY A 483 2.14 25.39 -19.54
N VAL A 484 2.19 24.80 -18.36
CA VAL A 484 1.74 25.43 -17.10
C VAL A 484 2.90 26.23 -16.49
N ALA A 485 2.64 27.47 -16.08
CA ALA A 485 3.61 28.29 -15.40
C ALA A 485 3.84 27.80 -13.95
N GLU A 486 5.09 27.75 -13.50
CA GLU A 486 5.44 27.33 -12.14
C GLU A 486 4.71 28.15 -11.06
N ALA A 487 4.50 29.44 -11.30
CA ALA A 487 3.75 30.33 -10.42
C ALA A 487 2.26 29.99 -10.25
N GLN A 488 1.74 29.03 -11.04
CA GLN A 488 0.39 28.49 -10.88
C GLN A 488 0.34 27.26 -9.97
N ILE A 489 1.49 26.74 -9.50
CA ILE A 489 1.58 25.55 -8.66
C ILE A 489 1.98 25.94 -7.25
N VAL A 490 1.17 25.55 -6.27
CA VAL A 490 1.47 25.72 -4.85
C VAL A 490 1.46 24.35 -4.18
N PHE A 491 2.57 23.96 -3.57
CA PHE A 491 2.66 22.71 -2.85
C PHE A 491 2.12 22.83 -1.43
N ALA A 492 1.21 21.93 -1.07
CA ALA A 492 0.78 21.75 0.31
C ALA A 492 1.74 20.81 1.05
N ALA A 493 2.08 21.13 2.29
CA ALA A 493 2.74 20.20 3.19
C ALA A 493 1.77 19.15 3.73
N LYS A 494 2.27 17.99 4.21
CA LYS A 494 1.47 17.09 5.03
C LYS A 494 1.00 17.79 6.30
N ALA A 495 -0.23 17.49 6.72
CA ALA A 495 -0.82 18.05 7.93
C ALA A 495 -1.59 16.97 8.70
N ARG A 496 -1.80 17.19 9.99
CA ARG A 496 -2.72 16.39 10.80
C ARG A 496 -4.15 16.54 10.27
N ASN A 497 -4.99 15.56 10.47
CA ASN A 497 -6.35 15.56 9.89
C ASN A 497 -7.15 16.83 10.23
N HIS A 498 -7.11 17.28 11.47
CA HIS A 498 -7.79 18.52 11.91
C HIS A 498 -7.32 19.73 11.08
N ASP A 499 -6.00 19.93 10.97
CA ASP A 499 -5.41 21.07 10.26
C ASP A 499 -5.64 20.94 8.73
N HIS A 500 -5.66 19.68 8.23
CA HIS A 500 -6.02 19.40 6.85
C HIS A 500 -7.46 19.81 6.55
N LEU A 501 -8.41 19.49 7.40
CA LEU A 501 -9.81 19.90 7.24
C LEU A 501 -9.97 21.42 7.35
N ALA A 502 -9.21 22.09 8.24
CA ALA A 502 -9.20 23.54 8.36
C ALA A 502 -8.77 24.22 7.05
N ARG A 503 -7.61 23.80 6.52
CA ARG A 503 -7.03 24.41 5.32
C ARG A 503 -7.82 24.14 4.04
N LEU A 504 -8.51 22.98 3.91
CA LEU A 504 -9.30 22.66 2.71
C LEU A 504 -10.38 23.72 2.41
N GLN A 505 -10.87 24.41 3.46
CA GLN A 505 -11.88 25.47 3.32
C GLN A 505 -11.36 26.71 2.59
N ALA A 506 -10.04 26.89 2.47
CA ALA A 506 -9.41 27.99 1.75
C ALA A 506 -9.44 27.82 0.22
N ALA A 507 -9.70 26.61 -0.28
CA ALA A 507 -9.82 26.35 -1.71
C ALA A 507 -11.23 26.68 -2.25
N ASP A 508 -11.31 26.83 -3.58
CA ASP A 508 -12.57 27.12 -4.26
C ASP A 508 -13.21 25.89 -4.87
N LEU A 509 -12.41 25.00 -5.48
CA LEU A 509 -12.88 23.81 -6.18
C LEU A 509 -11.89 22.66 -6.04
N GLY A 510 -12.36 21.48 -5.65
CA GLY A 510 -11.60 20.24 -5.68
C GLY A 510 -11.57 19.64 -7.09
N LEU A 511 -10.38 19.28 -7.56
CA LEU A 511 -10.18 18.49 -8.78
C LEU A 511 -9.89 17.05 -8.41
N ASP A 512 -10.72 16.13 -8.90
CA ASP A 512 -10.51 14.71 -8.69
C ASP A 512 -9.38 14.14 -9.57
N THR A 513 -8.93 12.93 -9.25
CA THR A 513 -7.89 12.18 -9.99
C THR A 513 -8.52 11.05 -10.82
N PHE A 514 -7.85 10.70 -11.91
CA PHE A 514 -8.25 9.69 -12.88
C PHE A 514 -7.07 8.73 -13.13
N THR A 515 -7.27 7.45 -13.11
CA THR A 515 -8.47 6.61 -13.09
C THR A 515 -9.06 6.40 -11.68
N TYR A 516 -8.22 6.46 -10.65
CA TYR A 516 -8.61 6.20 -9.27
C TYR A 516 -9.03 7.50 -8.57
N ASN A 517 -10.30 7.61 -8.23
CA ASN A 517 -10.86 8.80 -7.59
C ASN A 517 -10.34 9.05 -6.16
N GLY A 518 -10.62 10.23 -5.65
CA GLY A 518 -10.62 10.50 -4.22
C GLY A 518 -11.72 9.66 -3.54
N HIS A 519 -11.39 8.97 -2.47
CA HIS A 519 -12.35 8.26 -1.61
C HIS A 519 -12.54 9.06 -0.32
N THR A 520 -11.71 8.81 0.70
CA THR A 520 -11.69 9.62 1.91
C THR A 520 -11.37 11.08 1.60
N THR A 521 -10.47 11.34 0.63
CA THR A 521 -10.11 12.72 0.22
C THR A 521 -11.32 13.49 -0.31
N THR A 522 -12.11 12.91 -1.21
CA THR A 522 -13.34 13.52 -1.70
C THR A 522 -14.34 13.74 -0.56
N SER A 523 -14.53 12.74 0.31
CA SER A 523 -15.39 12.85 1.47
C SER A 523 -14.95 13.97 2.44
N ASP A 524 -13.64 14.14 2.70
CA ASP A 524 -13.11 15.21 3.53
C ASP A 524 -13.39 16.61 2.92
N GLN A 525 -13.23 16.75 1.61
CA GLN A 525 -13.56 17.99 0.89
C GLN A 525 -15.04 18.32 0.99
N LEU A 526 -15.92 17.37 0.70
CA LEU A 526 -17.37 17.54 0.81
C LEU A 526 -17.82 17.87 2.25
N TRP A 527 -17.17 17.25 3.25
CA TRP A 527 -17.45 17.52 4.66
C TRP A 527 -17.21 18.96 5.06
N VAL A 528 -16.12 19.56 4.60
CA VAL A 528 -15.79 20.96 4.93
C VAL A 528 -16.48 21.98 4.02
N GLY A 529 -17.30 21.54 3.07
CA GLY A 529 -18.03 22.42 2.17
C GLY A 529 -17.24 22.82 0.91
N LEU A 530 -16.16 22.11 0.57
CA LEU A 530 -15.43 22.31 -0.68
C LEU A 530 -16.07 21.47 -1.79
N PRO A 531 -16.64 22.08 -2.85
CA PRO A 531 -17.19 21.34 -3.98
C PRO A 531 -16.08 20.63 -4.75
N VAL A 532 -16.39 19.42 -5.24
CA VAL A 532 -15.48 18.59 -6.04
C VAL A 532 -16.15 18.26 -7.36
N ILE A 533 -15.42 18.35 -8.47
CA ILE A 533 -15.86 17.80 -9.75
C ILE A 533 -15.12 16.51 -10.08
N THR A 534 -15.80 15.57 -10.71
CA THR A 534 -15.25 14.28 -11.12
C THR A 534 -15.74 13.87 -12.52
N ILE A 535 -15.03 12.92 -13.14
CA ILE A 535 -15.48 12.26 -14.37
C ILE A 535 -16.11 10.92 -13.99
N ARG A 536 -17.24 10.59 -14.62
CA ARG A 536 -17.89 9.29 -14.48
C ARG A 536 -16.97 8.17 -14.98
N GLY A 537 -16.57 7.29 -14.11
CA GLY A 537 -15.66 6.19 -14.42
C GLY A 537 -16.36 4.87 -14.80
N LYS A 538 -15.56 3.84 -15.08
CA LYS A 538 -16.04 2.54 -15.57
C LYS A 538 -15.73 1.36 -14.65
N ASN A 539 -14.98 1.57 -13.55
CA ASN A 539 -14.74 0.56 -12.52
C ASN A 539 -15.14 1.08 -11.14
N PHE A 540 -15.04 0.26 -10.11
CA PHE A 540 -15.40 0.65 -8.74
C PHE A 540 -14.61 1.89 -8.28
N ALA A 541 -13.28 1.84 -8.38
CA ALA A 541 -12.41 2.90 -7.86
C ALA A 541 -12.60 4.25 -8.58
N SER A 542 -13.01 4.25 -9.84
CA SER A 542 -13.28 5.45 -10.67
C SER A 542 -14.71 5.97 -10.58
N ARG A 543 -15.59 5.29 -9.81
CA ARG A 543 -16.98 5.70 -9.58
C ARG A 543 -17.23 6.18 -8.15
N VAL A 544 -16.23 6.17 -7.29
CA VAL A 544 -16.45 6.50 -5.87
C VAL A 544 -16.84 7.95 -5.68
N SER A 545 -16.16 8.89 -6.31
CA SER A 545 -16.56 10.31 -6.23
C SER A 545 -17.97 10.56 -6.79
N GLU A 546 -18.40 9.84 -7.84
CA GLU A 546 -19.78 9.89 -8.32
C GLU A 546 -20.77 9.42 -7.26
N SER A 547 -20.47 8.31 -6.56
CA SER A 547 -21.29 7.80 -5.46
C SER A 547 -21.41 8.83 -4.33
N LEU A 548 -20.29 9.42 -3.88
CA LEU A 548 -20.28 10.40 -2.80
C LEU A 548 -21.03 11.69 -3.17
N LEU A 549 -20.80 12.21 -4.38
CA LEU A 549 -21.48 13.41 -4.88
C LEU A 549 -22.99 13.19 -5.02
N THR A 550 -23.39 12.03 -5.49
CA THR A 550 -24.82 11.68 -5.58
C THR A 550 -25.45 11.59 -4.19
N ALA A 551 -24.74 10.94 -3.24
CA ALA A 551 -25.23 10.77 -1.88
C ALA A 551 -25.32 12.08 -1.06
N ILE A 552 -24.58 13.14 -1.46
CA ILE A 552 -24.70 14.50 -0.88
C ILE A 552 -25.64 15.42 -1.69
N GLY A 553 -26.29 14.92 -2.73
CA GLY A 553 -27.22 15.70 -3.56
C GLY A 553 -26.57 16.66 -4.56
N LEU A 554 -25.38 16.33 -5.05
CA LEU A 554 -24.62 17.11 -6.05
C LEU A 554 -24.25 16.28 -7.30
N PRO A 555 -25.19 15.51 -7.90
CA PRO A 555 -24.89 14.69 -9.09
C PRO A 555 -24.51 15.54 -10.31
N ASP A 556 -24.83 16.82 -10.33
CA ASP A 556 -24.49 17.81 -11.37
C ASP A 556 -22.96 18.11 -11.43
N LEU A 557 -22.19 17.72 -10.42
CA LEU A 557 -20.73 17.83 -10.43
C LEU A 557 -20.03 16.56 -10.96
N VAL A 558 -20.79 15.59 -11.43
CA VAL A 558 -20.30 14.37 -12.09
C VAL A 558 -20.35 14.56 -13.61
N LEU A 559 -19.20 14.70 -14.23
CA LEU A 559 -19.11 15.02 -15.66
C LEU A 559 -18.99 13.74 -16.51
N PRO A 560 -19.57 13.72 -17.73
CA PRO A 560 -19.59 12.51 -18.55
C PRO A 560 -18.25 12.16 -19.20
N ASN A 561 -17.35 13.13 -19.36
CA ASN A 561 -16.07 12.96 -20.03
C ASN A 561 -15.09 14.10 -19.71
N ARG A 562 -13.84 13.95 -20.19
CA ARG A 562 -12.75 14.93 -20.03
C ARG A 562 -13.14 16.33 -20.50
N GLN A 563 -13.73 16.47 -21.69
CA GLN A 563 -14.06 17.77 -22.27
C GLN A 563 -15.06 18.53 -21.38
N ALA A 564 -16.11 17.84 -20.91
CA ALA A 564 -17.07 18.40 -19.99
C ALA A 564 -16.47 18.79 -18.65
N PHE A 565 -15.52 17.98 -18.13
CA PHE A 565 -14.80 18.26 -16.88
C PHE A 565 -13.96 19.54 -17.01
N VAL A 566 -13.16 19.65 -18.06
CA VAL A 566 -12.33 20.84 -18.32
C VAL A 566 -13.21 22.09 -18.48
N ALA A 567 -14.25 22.01 -19.30
CA ALA A 567 -15.19 23.13 -19.51
C ALA A 567 -15.85 23.56 -18.19
N ARG A 568 -16.27 22.59 -17.36
CA ARG A 568 -16.92 22.88 -16.07
C ARG A 568 -15.97 23.53 -15.07
N ALA A 569 -14.71 23.05 -14.99
CA ALA A 569 -13.70 23.65 -14.13
C ALA A 569 -13.42 25.12 -14.50
N ILE A 570 -13.30 25.40 -15.80
CA ILE A 570 -13.07 26.75 -16.32
C ILE A 570 -14.26 27.65 -16.06
N ASP A 571 -15.50 27.18 -16.30
CA ASP A 571 -16.71 27.91 -16.04
C ASP A 571 -16.86 28.30 -14.57
N LEU A 572 -16.64 27.35 -13.65
CA LEU A 572 -16.65 27.59 -12.21
C LEU A 572 -15.55 28.59 -11.79
N ALA A 573 -14.39 28.52 -12.39
CA ALA A 573 -13.31 29.47 -12.08
C ALA A 573 -13.64 30.92 -12.51
N ARG A 574 -14.46 31.07 -13.52
CA ARG A 574 -14.93 32.38 -14.03
C ARG A 574 -16.20 32.87 -13.34
N ASN A 575 -16.91 31.99 -12.63
CA ASN A 575 -18.20 32.27 -12.01
C ASN A 575 -18.17 32.02 -10.49
N GLY A 576 -17.55 32.91 -9.74
CA GLY A 576 -17.43 32.80 -8.28
C GLY A 576 -18.77 32.78 -7.53
N GLY A 577 -19.81 33.37 -8.11
CA GLY A 577 -21.18 33.33 -7.57
C GLY A 577 -21.74 31.91 -7.55
N GLU A 578 -21.47 31.12 -8.58
CA GLU A 578 -21.91 29.74 -8.66
C GLU A 578 -21.14 28.85 -7.66
N VAL A 579 -19.82 29.05 -7.52
CA VAL A 579 -19.01 28.34 -6.52
C VAL A 579 -19.51 28.62 -5.10
N SER A 580 -19.85 29.89 -4.80
CA SER A 580 -20.44 30.26 -3.52
C SER A 580 -21.78 29.58 -3.27
N SER A 581 -22.60 29.42 -4.33
CA SER A 581 -23.87 28.68 -4.25
C SER A 581 -23.66 27.20 -4.00
N LEU A 582 -22.66 26.57 -4.65
CA LEU A 582 -22.30 25.17 -4.42
C LEU A 582 -21.79 24.93 -2.99
N LYS A 583 -20.94 25.81 -2.47
CA LYS A 583 -20.45 25.74 -1.08
C LYS A 583 -21.62 25.83 -0.07
N ARG A 584 -22.57 26.74 -0.28
CA ARG A 584 -23.78 26.87 0.56
C ARG A 584 -24.64 25.61 0.48
N ARG A 585 -24.89 25.10 -0.70
CA ARG A 585 -25.65 23.86 -0.93
C ARG A 585 -25.01 22.64 -0.23
N LEU A 586 -23.68 22.54 -0.21
CA LEU A 586 -22.97 21.50 0.55
C LEU A 586 -23.19 21.62 2.05
N VAL A 587 -23.15 22.85 2.59
CA VAL A 587 -23.40 23.09 4.03
C VAL A 587 -24.84 22.72 4.40
N GLU A 588 -25.82 23.08 3.58
CA GLU A 588 -27.23 22.76 3.79
C GLU A 588 -27.50 21.25 3.69
N ASN A 589 -26.87 20.57 2.72
CA ASN A 589 -27.07 19.14 2.48
C ASN A 589 -26.36 18.24 3.51
N ARG A 590 -25.31 18.74 4.16
CA ARG A 590 -24.41 17.95 5.04
C ARG A 590 -25.15 17.17 6.10
N ASP A 591 -26.13 17.77 6.76
CA ASP A 591 -26.87 17.19 7.86
C ASP A 591 -28.24 16.62 7.46
N LEU A 592 -28.59 16.68 6.17
CA LEU A 592 -29.87 16.23 5.65
C LEU A 592 -29.74 15.04 4.68
N TYR A 593 -28.71 15.04 3.86
CA TYR A 593 -28.48 14.01 2.84
C TYR A 593 -27.76 12.78 3.38
N PRO A 594 -27.90 11.60 2.72
CA PRO A 594 -27.40 10.32 3.24
C PRO A 594 -25.90 10.22 3.49
N LEU A 595 -25.06 11.01 2.77
CA LEU A 595 -23.61 10.81 2.78
C LEU A 595 -22.99 10.78 4.17
N PHE A 596 -23.43 11.65 5.09
CA PHE A 596 -22.90 11.76 6.44
C PHE A 596 -23.88 11.23 7.50
N ASP A 597 -24.99 10.63 7.13
CA ASP A 597 -25.96 10.01 8.04
C ASP A 597 -25.50 8.61 8.46
N ALA A 598 -24.61 8.56 9.45
CA ALA A 598 -24.04 7.30 9.91
C ALA A 598 -25.07 6.34 10.52
N GLU A 599 -26.13 6.87 11.15
CA GLU A 599 -27.22 6.04 11.67
C GLU A 599 -27.98 5.34 10.55
N ARG A 600 -28.40 6.10 9.54
CA ARG A 600 -29.07 5.59 8.35
C ARG A 600 -28.21 4.54 7.64
N PHE A 601 -26.93 4.83 7.47
CA PHE A 601 -25.96 3.89 6.91
C PHE A 601 -25.88 2.60 7.72
N CYS A 602 -25.78 2.70 9.05
CA CYS A 602 -25.71 1.55 9.94
C CYS A 602 -26.97 0.67 9.79
N ARG A 603 -28.17 1.24 9.74
CA ARG A 603 -29.42 0.47 9.55
C ARG A 603 -29.44 -0.26 8.20
N HIS A 604 -28.95 0.34 7.11
CA HIS A 604 -28.82 -0.35 5.82
C HIS A 604 -27.81 -1.51 5.88
N LEU A 605 -26.68 -1.29 6.54
CA LEU A 605 -25.66 -2.33 6.73
C LEU A 605 -26.18 -3.52 7.54
N GLU A 606 -26.92 -3.25 8.60
CA GLU A 606 -27.57 -4.27 9.44
C GLU A 606 -28.60 -5.08 8.65
N ALA A 607 -29.42 -4.42 7.83
CA ALA A 607 -30.38 -5.09 6.93
C ALA A 607 -29.65 -5.98 5.91
N ALA A 608 -28.48 -5.56 5.41
CA ALA A 608 -27.64 -6.38 4.55
C ALA A 608 -27.18 -7.66 5.29
N TYR A 609 -26.66 -7.53 6.50
CA TYR A 609 -26.19 -8.67 7.30
C TYR A 609 -27.31 -9.65 7.63
N GLU A 610 -28.48 -9.15 8.02
CA GLU A 610 -29.65 -10.02 8.25
C GLU A 610 -30.07 -10.81 7.01
N LYS A 611 -30.05 -10.17 5.84
CA LYS A 611 -30.39 -10.84 4.59
C LYS A 611 -29.38 -11.90 4.20
N MET A 612 -28.09 -11.65 4.39
CA MET A 612 -27.02 -12.63 4.19
C MET A 612 -27.18 -13.81 5.15
N ALA A 613 -27.40 -13.54 6.46
CA ALA A 613 -27.60 -14.56 7.48
C ALA A 613 -28.87 -15.39 7.24
N GLN A 614 -30.00 -14.77 6.86
CA GLN A 614 -31.24 -15.45 6.51
C GLN A 614 -31.03 -16.43 5.35
N ARG A 615 -30.31 -16.02 4.33
CA ARG A 615 -30.02 -16.84 3.15
C ARG A 615 -29.16 -18.05 3.51
N ALA A 616 -28.08 -17.81 4.28
CA ALA A 616 -27.19 -18.87 4.77
C ALA A 616 -27.91 -19.84 5.71
N GLY A 617 -28.74 -19.34 6.62
CA GLY A 617 -29.57 -20.15 7.52
C GLY A 617 -30.61 -21.02 6.79
N SER A 618 -31.11 -20.54 5.65
CA SER A 618 -32.00 -21.30 4.75
C SER A 618 -31.23 -22.23 3.83
N ARG A 619 -29.90 -22.37 3.97
CA ARG A 619 -29.00 -23.18 3.12
C ARG A 619 -29.06 -22.84 1.64
N LEU A 620 -29.40 -21.59 1.32
CA LEU A 620 -29.38 -21.10 -0.05
C LEU A 620 -27.97 -20.59 -0.39
N PRO A 621 -27.48 -20.79 -1.61
CA PRO A 621 -26.19 -20.24 -2.04
C PRO A 621 -26.21 -18.71 -2.00
N PRO A 622 -25.07 -18.04 -1.82
CA PRO A 622 -24.98 -16.59 -1.95
C PRO A 622 -25.61 -16.09 -3.27
N ALA A 623 -26.28 -14.94 -3.23
CA ALA A 623 -26.87 -14.32 -4.42
C ALA A 623 -26.87 -12.80 -4.25
N SER A 624 -26.62 -12.09 -5.34
CA SER A 624 -26.63 -10.62 -5.34
C SER A 624 -28.02 -10.07 -5.00
N PHE A 625 -28.03 -8.95 -4.25
CA PHE A 625 -29.26 -8.28 -3.87
C PHE A 625 -29.03 -6.79 -3.60
N ASP A 626 -30.11 -6.05 -3.69
CA ASP A 626 -30.17 -4.64 -3.32
C ASP A 626 -30.83 -4.51 -1.94
N VAL A 627 -30.29 -3.64 -1.08
CA VAL A 627 -30.89 -3.30 0.23
C VAL A 627 -31.92 -2.19 -0.01
N PRO A 628 -33.15 -2.33 0.50
CA PRO A 628 -34.15 -1.27 0.35
C PRO A 628 -33.72 0.01 1.06
N ALA A 629 -33.93 1.16 0.41
CA ALA A 629 -33.70 2.46 1.05
C ALA A 629 -34.71 2.70 2.18
N LEU A 630 -34.23 3.30 3.27
CA LEU A 630 -35.11 3.88 4.28
C LEU A 630 -35.80 5.14 3.72
N PRO A 631 -36.94 5.59 4.30
CA PRO A 631 -37.57 6.83 3.91
C PRO A 631 -36.61 8.03 3.96
N GLU A 632 -36.76 8.97 3.03
CA GLU A 632 -35.93 10.18 3.02
C GLU A 632 -36.11 10.98 4.31
N ARG A 633 -35.04 11.60 4.79
CA ARG A 633 -35.10 12.48 5.94
C ARG A 633 -35.75 13.81 5.52
N THR A 634 -36.66 14.25 6.36
CA THR A 634 -37.33 15.57 6.23
C THR A 634 -36.77 16.60 7.22
N ARG A 635 -35.85 16.18 8.09
CA ARG A 635 -35.19 17.03 9.09
C ARG A 635 -33.72 16.62 9.21
N PRO A 636 -32.83 17.56 9.56
CA PRO A 636 -31.45 17.25 9.87
C PRO A 636 -31.33 16.11 10.89
N PHE A 637 -30.32 15.27 10.73
CA PHE A 637 -30.06 14.13 11.64
C PHE A 637 -29.15 14.54 12.82
N ARG A 638 -28.64 15.77 12.79
CA ARG A 638 -27.81 16.32 13.86
C ARG A 638 -28.09 17.81 14.07
#